data_e73902c36797e26a6f5aa21d0d5494c3
#
_entry.id   e73902c36797e26a6f5aa21d0d5494c3
#
_cell.length_a   1.000
_cell.length_b   1.000
_cell.length_c   1.000
_cell.angle_alpha   90.00
_cell.angle_beta   90.00
_cell.angle_gamma   90.00
#
_symmetry.space_group_name_H-M   'P 1'
#
loop_
_entity.id
_entity.type
_entity.pdbx_description
1 polymer ?
#
loop_
_entity_poly.entity_id
_entity_poly.type
_entity_poly.pdbx_seq_one_letter_code
_entity_poly.pdbx_strand_id
1 'polypeptide(L)'
;MKKFTFKRELLFVMLMLLGCLSIQAADDGLITNQVVINLDEPGTLPQKINDYEKNFITSLKIKGKINGTDLRLIREMAGGSVKGEEGPGNLLNLDLSEAKIVSGGDYYCQDNSNTKHYTKDNEIGDYSFYLCWSIKSLNLPSTINKIGICAFANCRITNLDLPSGLISIGDGAFEYCTHLKSMEFPTSLTSIGNWVFNDCNSLTSLTLHSTITSIGENAFTDPQNLNDVRYIIHDDLATYIQKKHPDFYLNCGIKYYLNDQEITTLEIPSNVTSISNGTFYRCSGLKSLVIPANVTSIGNGAFNGCDNLKSLTISSKTTSIGEGVFSWCNNLNEVRYIIYDDLATYIQKGHPAFYVNCGIKYYLKDQEITTLEIPSNIISIGKRAFQRCSGLTNLDITSSNTSIGAYSFAICSGLKNLNLPFGVNSIPEGAFSGCSSLTNLNLPSSITSIGNGAFTGCSSLTNIDLPSSITSIGEGAFSACSGLKNMILPSGVTSISAYTFSGCSSLTSINLPSGMTAIGEGAFMNCSNLTSVNLPSGITSIGEYAFSYCSNLTNVDFPSSITSIGYYAFYRCYSLKNLTLPSNLKSIGDWAFIECSSLTSLTINSNITKLGYSVFMACNSLKNLTFSTNVTSIADLRFFNSFNNLETVYVSWQKPIETGSFFDNTGADISKCTLYVPQGTKEAYANADVWKDFGNIIEYDATGIDKVTNRSDVKEISRYSLNGQRVTSPTKGVNIVVYSDGSIKKVAVQ
;
A
#
# COMPACT_ATOMS: atom_id res chain seq x y z
N MET A 1 63.37 -52.58 6.72
CA MET A 1 62.20 -51.74 6.28
C MET A 1 62.50 -50.27 5.94
N LYS A 2 63.73 -49.84 5.79
CA LYS A 2 64.12 -48.47 5.40
C LYS A 2 64.47 -48.29 3.91
N LYS A 3 64.48 -49.35 3.10
CA LYS A 3 64.84 -49.29 1.66
C LYS A 3 63.67 -49.16 0.68
N PHE A 4 62.42 -49.31 1.15
CA PHE A 4 61.22 -49.24 0.25
C PHE A 4 60.64 -47.81 0.12
N THR A 5 60.77 -46.99 1.14
CA THR A 5 60.28 -45.59 1.14
C THR A 5 61.13 -44.73 0.20
N PHE A 6 62.41 -44.90 0.16
CA PHE A 6 63.31 -44.11 -0.64
C PHE A 6 63.15 -44.32 -2.16
N LYS A 7 62.75 -45.51 -2.59
CA LYS A 7 62.46 -45.81 -4.01
C LYS A 7 61.15 -45.18 -4.53
N ARG A 8 60.16 -45.02 -3.64
CA ARG A 8 58.86 -44.43 -3.96
C ARG A 8 58.91 -42.90 -4.11
N GLU A 9 59.67 -42.24 -3.26
CA GLU A 9 59.97 -40.82 -3.37
C GLU A 9 60.86 -40.49 -4.57
N LEU A 10 61.80 -41.35 -4.91
CA LEU A 10 62.69 -41.20 -6.10
C LEU A 10 61.89 -41.46 -7.39
N LEU A 11 60.88 -42.35 -7.37
CA LEU A 11 60.02 -42.61 -8.54
C LEU A 11 59.05 -41.46 -8.76
N PHE A 12 58.56 -40.81 -7.69
CA PHE A 12 57.71 -39.62 -7.75
C PHE A 12 58.48 -38.40 -8.26
N VAL A 13 59.68 -38.18 -7.77
CA VAL A 13 60.61 -37.16 -8.27
C VAL A 13 61.02 -37.44 -9.74
N MET A 14 61.24 -38.71 -10.12
CA MET A 14 61.55 -39.10 -11.51
C MET A 14 60.34 -38.99 -12.46
N LEU A 15 59.09 -39.27 -12.01
CA LEU A 15 57.88 -39.01 -12.74
C LEU A 15 57.58 -37.53 -12.91
N MET A 16 57.90 -36.70 -11.90
CA MET A 16 57.87 -35.24 -11.98
C MET A 16 58.90 -34.66 -12.95
N LEU A 17 60.05 -35.29 -13.07
CA LEU A 17 61.14 -34.87 -13.97
C LEU A 17 60.96 -35.33 -15.44
N LEU A 18 60.15 -36.36 -15.70
CA LEU A 18 59.87 -36.86 -17.05
C LEU A 18 58.61 -36.28 -17.74
N GLY A 19 57.78 -35.59 -16.99
CA GLY A 19 56.73 -34.73 -17.54
C GLY A 19 57.19 -33.29 -17.41
N CYS A 20 57.58 -32.62 -18.48
CA CYS A 20 57.97 -31.22 -18.56
C CYS A 20 56.95 -30.26 -17.89
N LEU A 21 56.85 -30.28 -16.58
CA LEU A 21 56.10 -29.31 -15.81
C LEU A 21 56.99 -28.85 -14.64
N SER A 22 57.52 -27.66 -14.73
CA SER A 22 58.13 -26.97 -13.59
C SER A 22 57.05 -26.77 -12.49
N ILE A 23 57.03 -27.61 -11.48
CA ILE A 23 56.19 -27.41 -10.32
C ILE A 23 56.81 -26.24 -9.55
N GLN A 24 56.19 -25.08 -9.63
CA GLN A 24 56.53 -23.94 -8.80
C GLN A 24 55.66 -24.06 -7.55
N ALA A 25 56.24 -24.48 -6.43
CA ALA A 25 55.59 -24.41 -5.12
C ALA A 25 55.52 -22.94 -4.68
N ALA A 26 54.37 -22.49 -4.21
CA ALA A 26 54.26 -21.22 -3.50
C ALA A 26 54.97 -21.30 -2.15
N ASP A 27 55.26 -20.17 -1.49
CA ASP A 27 55.91 -20.09 -0.17
C ASP A 27 55.14 -20.87 0.94
N ASP A 28 53.87 -21.22 0.73
CA ASP A 28 53.01 -22.03 1.59
C ASP A 28 53.05 -23.53 1.34
N GLY A 29 53.88 -23.98 0.40
CA GLY A 29 54.04 -25.39 0.00
C GLY A 29 52.94 -25.91 -0.94
N LEU A 30 52.02 -25.05 -1.43
CA LEU A 30 50.91 -25.43 -2.30
C LEU A 30 51.37 -25.75 -3.73
N ILE A 31 50.74 -26.76 -4.36
CA ILE A 31 50.96 -27.13 -5.76
C ILE A 31 49.99 -26.28 -6.62
N THR A 32 50.50 -25.21 -7.22
CA THR A 32 49.73 -24.24 -7.99
C THR A 32 49.54 -24.60 -9.47
N ASN A 33 50.45 -25.43 -9.98
CA ASN A 33 50.30 -25.97 -11.36
C ASN A 33 49.18 -27.00 -11.43
N GLN A 34 48.49 -27.07 -12.58
CA GLN A 34 47.39 -28.02 -12.78
C GLN A 34 47.90 -29.47 -12.76
N VAL A 35 47.42 -30.25 -11.80
CA VAL A 35 47.65 -31.70 -11.73
C VAL A 35 46.65 -32.41 -12.64
N VAL A 36 47.09 -33.21 -13.60
CA VAL A 36 46.23 -33.93 -14.53
C VAL A 36 46.27 -35.42 -14.23
N ILE A 37 45.07 -36.00 -13.97
CA ILE A 37 44.96 -37.41 -13.63
C ILE A 37 44.02 -38.12 -14.60
N ASN A 38 44.49 -39.22 -15.20
CA ASN A 38 43.71 -40.13 -16.00
C ASN A 38 43.21 -41.29 -15.12
N LEU A 39 41.93 -41.52 -15.11
CA LEU A 39 41.30 -42.66 -14.41
C LEU A 39 40.89 -43.72 -15.47
N ASP A 40 41.60 -44.84 -15.44
CA ASP A 40 41.27 -46.01 -16.26
C ASP A 40 39.99 -46.73 -15.77
N GLU A 41 39.84 -46.74 -14.43
CA GLU A 41 38.68 -47.33 -13.74
C GLU A 41 38.09 -46.30 -12.73
N PRO A 42 36.75 -46.19 -12.62
CA PRO A 42 36.12 -45.29 -11.65
C PRO A 42 36.36 -45.77 -10.20
N GLY A 43 36.53 -44.83 -9.27
CA GLY A 43 36.79 -45.08 -7.86
C GLY A 43 38.29 -45.22 -7.51
N THR A 44 39.16 -44.96 -8.47
CA THR A 44 40.63 -45.14 -8.25
C THR A 44 41.39 -43.84 -7.96
N LEU A 45 40.74 -42.70 -7.91
CA LEU A 45 41.40 -41.44 -7.58
C LEU A 45 42.12 -41.46 -6.21
N PRO A 46 41.59 -42.07 -5.12
CA PRO A 46 42.30 -42.20 -3.85
C PRO A 46 43.60 -43.04 -3.90
N GLN A 47 43.79 -43.83 -4.94
CA GLN A 47 45.02 -44.56 -5.17
C GLN A 47 46.07 -43.72 -5.92
N LYS A 48 45.66 -42.64 -6.59
CA LYS A 48 46.53 -41.73 -7.38
C LYS A 48 46.88 -40.47 -6.59
N ILE A 49 46.04 -40.03 -5.65
CA ILE A 49 46.26 -38.91 -4.74
C ILE A 49 46.18 -39.45 -3.30
N ASN A 50 47.26 -39.40 -2.55
CA ASN A 50 47.27 -39.84 -1.16
C ASN A 50 46.78 -38.77 -0.19
N ASP A 51 46.53 -39.18 1.07
CA ASP A 51 45.99 -38.28 2.12
C ASP A 51 46.87 -37.11 2.47
N TYR A 52 48.17 -37.17 2.18
CA TYR A 52 49.09 -36.05 2.39
C TYR A 52 49.02 -35.06 1.22
N GLU A 53 49.10 -35.55 -0.02
CA GLU A 53 49.11 -34.74 -1.26
C GLU A 53 47.82 -33.99 -1.50
N LYS A 54 46.66 -34.57 -1.13
CA LYS A 54 45.36 -33.97 -1.35
C LYS A 54 45.21 -32.55 -0.82
N ASN A 55 45.93 -32.20 0.25
CA ASN A 55 45.87 -30.89 0.90
C ASN A 55 46.76 -29.81 0.24
N PHE A 56 47.60 -30.18 -0.71
CA PHE A 56 48.50 -29.23 -1.39
C PHE A 56 48.11 -28.92 -2.81
N ILE A 57 47.22 -29.71 -3.44
CA ILE A 57 46.75 -29.52 -4.81
C ILE A 57 45.73 -28.40 -4.87
N THR A 58 46.02 -27.31 -5.58
CA THR A 58 45.11 -26.19 -5.79
C THR A 58 44.41 -26.23 -7.14
N SER A 59 44.91 -27.00 -8.11
CA SER A 59 44.34 -27.12 -9.45
C SER A 59 44.37 -28.57 -9.91
N LEU A 60 43.23 -29.17 -10.23
CA LEU A 60 43.10 -30.58 -10.56
C LEU A 60 42.25 -30.72 -11.87
N LYS A 61 42.79 -31.49 -12.81
CA LYS A 61 42.07 -31.95 -14.00
C LYS A 61 41.92 -33.48 -13.98
N ILE A 62 40.69 -33.96 -14.14
CA ILE A 62 40.44 -35.40 -14.19
C ILE A 62 39.92 -35.79 -15.59
N LYS A 63 40.46 -36.87 -16.11
CA LYS A 63 40.02 -37.51 -17.36
C LYS A 63 39.53 -38.94 -17.06
N GLY A 64 38.55 -39.41 -17.81
CA GLY A 64 38.02 -40.76 -17.66
C GLY A 64 36.75 -40.80 -16.78
N LYS A 65 36.43 -41.99 -16.24
CA LYS A 65 35.20 -42.17 -15.49
C LYS A 65 35.43 -41.91 -13.99
N ILE A 66 34.50 -41.16 -13.37
CA ILE A 66 34.50 -40.91 -11.90
C ILE A 66 33.21 -41.40 -11.28
N ASN A 67 33.31 -41.94 -10.07
CA ASN A 67 32.13 -42.36 -9.27
C ASN A 67 32.14 -41.73 -7.87
N GLY A 68 31.26 -42.24 -6.97
CA GLY A 68 31.11 -41.68 -5.61
C GLY A 68 32.37 -41.71 -4.77
N THR A 69 33.25 -42.70 -4.92
CA THR A 69 34.52 -42.80 -4.20
C THR A 69 35.48 -41.69 -4.64
N ASP A 70 35.57 -41.39 -5.95
CA ASP A 70 36.37 -40.30 -6.49
C ASP A 70 35.82 -38.95 -6.05
N LEU A 71 34.51 -38.77 -6.14
CA LEU A 71 33.83 -37.51 -5.78
C LEU A 71 33.99 -37.19 -4.28
N ARG A 72 34.00 -38.23 -3.41
CA ARG A 72 34.28 -38.06 -1.98
C ARG A 72 35.67 -37.40 -1.76
N LEU A 73 36.69 -37.88 -2.40
CA LEU A 73 38.03 -37.29 -2.29
C LEU A 73 38.09 -35.85 -2.84
N ILE A 74 37.47 -35.61 -3.99
CA ILE A 74 37.36 -34.27 -4.59
C ILE A 74 36.68 -33.28 -3.61
N ARG A 75 35.60 -33.72 -2.95
CA ARG A 75 34.90 -32.91 -1.94
C ARG A 75 35.79 -32.56 -0.76
N GLU A 76 36.54 -33.53 -0.22
CA GLU A 76 37.48 -33.31 0.87
C GLU A 76 38.59 -32.31 0.46
N MET A 77 39.15 -32.43 -0.75
CA MET A 77 40.13 -31.46 -1.28
C MET A 77 39.54 -30.06 -1.44
N ALA A 78 38.20 -29.97 -1.67
CA ALA A 78 37.48 -28.73 -1.87
C ALA A 78 36.89 -28.12 -0.58
N GLY A 79 37.13 -28.74 0.60
CA GLY A 79 36.64 -28.26 1.89
C GLY A 79 35.28 -28.81 2.32
N GLY A 80 34.65 -29.69 1.55
CA GLY A 80 33.40 -30.36 1.91
C GLY A 80 33.65 -31.76 2.48
N SER A 81 33.20 -32.05 3.70
CA SER A 81 33.32 -33.39 4.28
C SER A 81 32.26 -34.37 3.82
N VAL A 82 32.50 -35.65 4.05
CA VAL A 82 31.49 -36.70 3.81
C VAL A 82 30.24 -36.53 4.67
N LYS A 83 30.36 -35.92 5.86
CA LYS A 83 29.25 -35.64 6.76
C LYS A 83 28.48 -34.37 6.44
N GLY A 84 28.81 -33.67 5.34
CA GLY A 84 28.19 -32.39 5.01
C GLY A 84 28.65 -31.23 5.92
N GLU A 85 29.83 -31.34 6.51
CA GLU A 85 30.45 -30.33 7.36
C GLU A 85 31.59 -29.64 6.59
N GLU A 86 31.96 -28.43 7.01
CA GLU A 86 33.13 -27.71 6.49
C GLU A 86 34.42 -28.36 6.99
N GLY A 87 35.40 -28.47 6.10
CA GLY A 87 36.76 -28.96 6.38
C GLY A 87 37.80 -28.08 5.73
N PRO A 88 39.07 -28.37 5.94
CA PRO A 88 40.17 -27.68 5.25
C PRO A 88 40.13 -28.05 3.75
N GLY A 89 40.14 -27.05 2.87
CA GLY A 89 40.14 -27.25 1.44
C GLY A 89 41.05 -26.25 0.73
N ASN A 90 41.88 -26.74 -0.18
CA ASN A 90 42.80 -25.92 -0.97
C ASN A 90 42.58 -26.06 -2.49
N LEU A 91 41.63 -26.91 -2.93
CA LEU A 91 41.30 -27.10 -4.34
C LEU A 91 40.51 -25.88 -4.86
N LEU A 92 41.20 -25.00 -5.59
CA LEU A 92 40.61 -23.77 -6.13
C LEU A 92 40.02 -23.97 -7.52
N ASN A 93 40.66 -24.80 -8.35
CA ASN A 93 40.30 -25.02 -9.75
C ASN A 93 40.08 -26.52 -10.02
N LEU A 94 38.90 -26.91 -10.45
CA LEU A 94 38.57 -28.28 -10.77
C LEU A 94 38.10 -28.35 -12.24
N ASP A 95 38.79 -29.15 -13.05
CA ASP A 95 38.43 -29.38 -14.46
C ASP A 95 37.98 -30.83 -14.63
N LEU A 96 36.69 -31.02 -14.81
CA LEU A 96 36.01 -32.30 -15.14
C LEU A 96 35.54 -32.36 -16.60
N SER A 97 35.96 -31.45 -17.46
CA SER A 97 35.48 -31.35 -18.84
C SER A 97 35.72 -32.62 -19.67
N GLU A 98 36.78 -33.38 -19.35
CA GLU A 98 37.16 -34.66 -19.99
C GLU A 98 36.80 -35.89 -19.10
N ALA A 99 36.06 -35.65 -18.00
CA ALA A 99 35.54 -36.70 -17.13
C ALA A 99 34.14 -37.14 -17.56
N LYS A 100 33.73 -38.33 -17.09
CA LYS A 100 32.35 -38.83 -17.18
C LYS A 100 31.91 -39.30 -15.80
N ILE A 101 30.83 -38.75 -15.29
CA ILE A 101 30.24 -39.22 -14.02
C ILE A 101 29.45 -40.48 -14.29
N VAL A 102 29.76 -41.51 -13.53
CA VAL A 102 29.07 -42.83 -13.60
C VAL A 102 28.55 -43.25 -12.23
N SER A 103 27.50 -44.06 -12.22
CA SER A 103 26.96 -44.67 -11.03
C SER A 103 27.97 -45.61 -10.36
N GLY A 104 27.87 -45.77 -9.02
CA GLY A 104 28.67 -46.68 -8.24
C GLY A 104 29.65 -46.01 -7.28
N GLY A 105 30.52 -46.83 -6.67
CA GLY A 105 31.43 -46.38 -5.63
C GLY A 105 30.72 -46.16 -4.26
N ASP A 106 31.48 -45.57 -3.32
CA ASP A 106 30.94 -45.18 -2.01
C ASP A 106 30.01 -43.97 -2.13
N TYR A 107 29.19 -43.74 -1.08
CA TYR A 107 28.47 -42.47 -0.96
C TYR A 107 29.47 -41.30 -0.80
N TYR A 108 29.25 -40.21 -1.50
CA TYR A 108 30.17 -39.05 -1.48
C TYR A 108 29.77 -38.01 -0.43
N CYS A 109 28.51 -38.00 0.01
CA CYS A 109 27.99 -37.06 0.99
C CYS A 109 26.87 -37.71 1.78
N GLN A 110 26.70 -37.32 3.05
CA GLN A 110 25.57 -37.60 3.88
C GLN A 110 24.98 -36.26 4.33
N ASP A 111 23.70 -36.05 4.09
CA ASP A 111 23.03 -34.83 4.46
C ASP A 111 22.62 -34.77 5.94
N ASN A 112 22.05 -33.66 6.37
CA ASN A 112 21.59 -33.44 7.74
C ASN A 112 20.47 -34.41 8.18
N SER A 113 19.79 -35.04 7.23
CA SER A 113 18.79 -36.09 7.45
C SER A 113 19.40 -37.51 7.55
N ASN A 114 20.73 -37.61 7.54
CA ASN A 114 21.48 -38.84 7.45
C ASN A 114 21.27 -39.65 6.15
N THR A 115 20.74 -38.98 5.09
CA THR A 115 20.60 -39.62 3.78
C THR A 115 21.96 -39.67 3.06
N LYS A 116 22.33 -40.82 2.56
CA LYS A 116 23.57 -41.06 1.82
C LYS A 116 23.36 -40.83 0.33
N HIS A 117 24.20 -39.99 -0.27
CA HIS A 117 24.14 -39.62 -1.69
C HIS A 117 25.22 -40.35 -2.49
N TYR A 118 24.81 -40.94 -3.61
CA TYR A 118 25.66 -41.73 -4.54
C TYR A 118 25.62 -41.09 -5.93
N THR A 119 26.69 -41.28 -6.70
CA THR A 119 26.71 -40.82 -8.08
C THR A 119 25.72 -41.56 -8.96
N LYS A 120 25.15 -40.83 -9.94
CA LYS A 120 24.33 -41.36 -11.02
C LYS A 120 24.95 -40.98 -12.37
N ASP A 121 24.64 -41.73 -13.39
CA ASP A 121 25.20 -41.53 -14.71
C ASP A 121 24.79 -40.16 -15.29
N ASN A 122 25.79 -39.35 -15.65
CA ASN A 122 25.61 -38.03 -16.24
C ASN A 122 24.83 -37.01 -15.40
N GLU A 123 24.81 -37.19 -14.07
CA GLU A 123 24.21 -36.21 -13.14
C GLU A 123 25.29 -35.62 -12.20
N ILE A 124 25.18 -34.32 -11.95
CA ILE A 124 25.70 -33.76 -10.69
C ILE A 124 24.64 -34.03 -9.65
N GLY A 125 24.86 -35.05 -8.79
CA GLY A 125 23.87 -35.50 -7.85
C GLY A 125 23.60 -34.51 -6.72
N ASP A 126 22.62 -34.82 -5.88
CA ASP A 126 22.24 -33.99 -4.74
C ASP A 126 23.44 -33.81 -3.79
N TYR A 127 23.70 -32.59 -3.30
CA TYR A 127 24.82 -32.25 -2.41
C TYR A 127 26.22 -32.56 -2.96
N SER A 128 26.41 -32.78 -4.29
CA SER A 128 27.71 -33.20 -4.88
C SER A 128 28.88 -32.31 -4.51
N PHE A 129 28.69 -31.01 -4.48
CA PHE A 129 29.70 -30.00 -4.08
C PHE A 129 29.21 -29.10 -2.93
N TYR A 130 28.22 -29.54 -2.15
CA TYR A 130 27.72 -28.82 -0.99
C TYR A 130 28.85 -28.49 -0.01
N LEU A 131 28.99 -27.22 0.41
CA LEU A 131 30.07 -26.71 1.27
C LEU A 131 31.49 -26.88 0.71
N CYS A 132 31.65 -27.07 -0.62
CA CYS A 132 32.95 -27.05 -1.25
C CYS A 132 33.45 -25.61 -1.45
N TRP A 133 33.67 -24.91 -0.35
CA TRP A 133 33.90 -23.46 -0.25
C TRP A 133 35.23 -22.98 -0.89
N SER A 134 36.20 -23.86 -1.11
CA SER A 134 37.46 -23.47 -1.72
C SER A 134 37.40 -23.36 -3.26
N ILE A 135 36.46 -24.06 -3.93
CA ILE A 135 36.35 -24.03 -5.39
C ILE A 135 35.91 -22.68 -5.90
N LYS A 136 36.76 -22.06 -6.73
CA LYS A 136 36.49 -20.80 -7.44
C LYS A 136 36.16 -21.00 -8.91
N SER A 137 36.74 -22.02 -9.54
CA SER A 137 36.53 -22.37 -10.95
C SER A 137 36.22 -23.84 -11.10
N LEU A 138 35.20 -24.18 -11.87
CA LEU A 138 34.78 -25.54 -12.13
C LEU A 138 34.36 -25.68 -13.60
N ASN A 139 34.94 -26.65 -14.31
CA ASN A 139 34.50 -27.07 -15.64
C ASN A 139 33.76 -28.39 -15.52
N LEU A 140 32.49 -28.41 -15.92
CA LEU A 140 31.65 -29.60 -15.87
C LEU A 140 31.81 -30.49 -17.15
N PRO A 141 31.57 -31.81 -17.00
CA PRO A 141 31.46 -32.69 -18.19
C PRO A 141 30.30 -32.26 -19.10
N SER A 142 30.52 -32.29 -20.42
CA SER A 142 29.48 -31.95 -21.40
C SER A 142 28.29 -32.95 -21.43
N THR A 143 28.45 -34.11 -20.80
CA THR A 143 27.42 -35.15 -20.70
C THR A 143 26.40 -34.93 -19.61
N ILE A 144 26.57 -33.95 -18.72
CA ILE A 144 25.68 -33.69 -17.60
C ILE A 144 24.33 -33.17 -18.13
N ASN A 145 23.27 -33.85 -17.68
CA ASN A 145 21.88 -33.50 -18.02
C ASN A 145 21.04 -33.05 -16.81
N LYS A 146 21.55 -33.21 -15.56
CA LYS A 146 20.88 -32.82 -14.36
C LYS A 146 21.87 -32.31 -13.30
N ILE A 147 21.47 -31.23 -12.63
CA ILE A 147 22.08 -30.74 -11.37
C ILE A 147 21.07 -30.98 -10.25
N GLY A 148 21.50 -31.67 -9.20
CA GLY A 148 20.65 -32.12 -8.07
C GLY A 148 20.40 -31.03 -7.03
N ILE A 149 19.69 -31.43 -5.96
CA ILE A 149 19.33 -30.59 -4.83
C ILE A 149 20.59 -30.15 -4.09
N CYS A 150 20.72 -28.83 -3.76
CA CYS A 150 21.86 -28.24 -3.05
C CYS A 150 23.22 -28.62 -3.62
N ALA A 151 23.30 -28.96 -4.90
CA ALA A 151 24.50 -29.53 -5.53
C ALA A 151 25.74 -28.66 -5.38
N PHE A 152 25.60 -27.33 -5.41
CA PHE A 152 26.67 -26.34 -5.26
C PHE A 152 26.37 -25.34 -4.12
N ALA A 153 25.43 -25.65 -3.24
CA ALA A 153 25.08 -24.70 -2.18
C ALA A 153 26.29 -24.42 -1.27
N ASN A 154 26.44 -23.14 -0.90
CA ASN A 154 27.59 -22.63 -0.14
C ASN A 154 28.96 -22.79 -0.84
N CYS A 155 29.00 -22.81 -2.17
CA CYS A 155 30.25 -22.75 -2.92
C CYS A 155 30.66 -21.31 -3.22
N ARG A 156 31.99 -21.07 -3.39
CA ARG A 156 32.53 -19.76 -3.79
C ARG A 156 32.85 -19.65 -5.27
N ILE A 157 32.15 -20.43 -6.09
CA ILE A 157 32.27 -20.42 -7.55
C ILE A 157 31.96 -19.01 -8.06
N THR A 158 32.84 -18.45 -8.89
CA THR A 158 32.65 -17.11 -9.46
C THR A 158 31.88 -17.12 -10.78
N ASN A 159 32.11 -18.11 -11.61
CA ASN A 159 31.44 -18.37 -12.88
C ASN A 159 31.33 -19.89 -13.08
N LEU A 160 30.29 -20.34 -13.73
CA LEU A 160 30.08 -21.73 -14.09
C LEU A 160 29.39 -21.83 -15.45
N ASP A 161 30.08 -22.47 -16.39
CA ASP A 161 29.50 -22.78 -17.69
C ASP A 161 28.65 -24.05 -17.56
N LEU A 162 27.37 -23.94 -17.85
CA LEU A 162 26.45 -25.06 -17.79
C LEU A 162 26.50 -25.88 -19.11
N PRO A 163 26.50 -27.23 -19.05
CA PRO A 163 26.52 -28.08 -20.18
C PRO A 163 25.32 -27.87 -21.10
N SER A 164 25.51 -27.88 -22.42
CA SER A 164 24.44 -27.66 -23.41
C SER A 164 23.35 -28.72 -23.42
N GLY A 165 23.56 -29.87 -22.77
CA GLY A 165 22.58 -30.93 -22.59
C GLY A 165 21.82 -30.91 -21.27
N LEU A 166 22.02 -29.89 -20.43
CA LEU A 166 21.39 -29.79 -19.11
C LEU A 166 19.88 -29.58 -19.25
N ILE A 167 19.09 -30.42 -18.57
CA ILE A 167 17.62 -30.44 -18.63
C ILE A 167 16.99 -29.82 -17.39
N SER A 168 17.58 -30.07 -16.21
CA SER A 168 17.00 -29.63 -14.92
C SER A 168 18.03 -29.24 -13.86
N ILE A 169 17.64 -28.27 -13.04
CA ILE A 169 18.39 -27.81 -11.84
C ILE A 169 17.47 -28.00 -10.63
N GLY A 170 17.96 -28.72 -9.61
CA GLY A 170 17.23 -29.03 -8.38
C GLY A 170 17.14 -27.90 -7.39
N ASP A 171 16.32 -28.09 -6.35
CA ASP A 171 16.08 -27.10 -5.28
C ASP A 171 17.38 -26.69 -4.60
N GLY A 172 17.56 -25.37 -4.34
CA GLY A 172 18.71 -24.84 -3.63
C GLY A 172 20.07 -25.09 -4.31
N ALA A 173 20.10 -25.50 -5.59
CA ALA A 173 21.34 -25.99 -6.24
C ALA A 173 22.51 -25.02 -6.15
N PHE A 174 22.28 -23.73 -6.13
CA PHE A 174 23.29 -22.65 -5.99
C PHE A 174 23.00 -21.73 -4.78
N GLU A 175 22.21 -22.19 -3.84
CA GLU A 175 21.87 -21.41 -2.63
C GLU A 175 23.15 -20.99 -1.88
N TYR A 176 23.20 -19.74 -1.42
CA TYR A 176 24.38 -19.14 -0.76
C TYR A 176 25.69 -19.15 -1.61
N CYS A 177 25.60 -19.20 -2.92
CA CYS A 177 26.78 -19.00 -3.79
C CYS A 177 27.14 -17.51 -3.88
N THR A 178 27.63 -16.95 -2.79
CA THR A 178 27.83 -15.50 -2.59
C THR A 178 28.84 -14.85 -3.53
N HIS A 179 29.64 -15.63 -4.27
CA HIS A 179 30.64 -15.15 -5.23
C HIS A 179 30.24 -15.33 -6.71
N LEU A 180 29.13 -16.01 -6.98
CA LEU A 180 28.63 -16.24 -8.34
C LEU A 180 28.19 -14.91 -8.97
N LYS A 181 28.79 -14.55 -10.12
CA LYS A 181 28.57 -13.24 -10.76
C LYS A 181 27.55 -13.27 -11.89
N SER A 182 27.53 -14.35 -12.64
CA SER A 182 26.63 -14.49 -13.79
C SER A 182 26.25 -15.95 -14.02
N MET A 183 25.08 -16.17 -14.64
CA MET A 183 24.63 -17.48 -15.06
C MET A 183 23.95 -17.37 -16.41
N GLU A 184 24.43 -18.19 -17.35
CA GLU A 184 23.78 -18.40 -18.64
C GLU A 184 23.21 -19.81 -18.71
N PHE A 185 21.91 -19.93 -18.90
CA PHE A 185 21.25 -21.22 -18.98
C PHE A 185 21.28 -21.75 -20.43
N PRO A 186 21.49 -23.05 -20.66
CA PRO A 186 21.42 -23.62 -21.96
C PRO A 186 19.96 -23.74 -22.45
N THR A 187 19.77 -23.76 -23.78
CA THR A 187 18.44 -23.89 -24.41
C THR A 187 17.77 -25.25 -24.16
N SER A 188 18.52 -26.24 -23.68
CA SER A 188 18.01 -27.56 -23.29
C SER A 188 17.31 -27.52 -21.90
N LEU A 189 17.57 -26.49 -21.08
CA LEU A 189 17.02 -26.40 -19.73
C LEU A 189 15.51 -26.19 -19.78
N THR A 190 14.76 -27.03 -19.05
CA THR A 190 13.31 -26.97 -18.99
C THR A 190 12.77 -26.67 -17.58
N SER A 191 13.56 -26.94 -16.53
CA SER A 191 13.12 -26.74 -15.16
C SER A 191 14.21 -26.24 -14.22
N ILE A 192 13.82 -25.31 -13.36
CA ILE A 192 14.62 -24.73 -12.26
C ILE A 192 13.82 -24.97 -10.96
N GLY A 193 14.47 -25.49 -9.92
CA GLY A 193 13.87 -25.79 -8.61
C GLY A 193 13.62 -24.57 -7.75
N ASN A 194 13.19 -24.82 -6.50
CA ASN A 194 12.95 -23.77 -5.50
C ASN A 194 14.28 -23.24 -4.95
N TRP A 195 14.33 -21.94 -4.57
CA TRP A 195 15.46 -21.27 -3.87
C TRP A 195 16.84 -21.44 -4.56
N VAL A 196 16.89 -21.71 -5.86
CA VAL A 196 18.13 -22.07 -6.57
C VAL A 196 19.23 -21.02 -6.41
N PHE A 197 18.89 -19.71 -6.43
CA PHE A 197 19.85 -18.60 -6.29
C PHE A 197 19.57 -17.75 -5.06
N ASN A 198 18.94 -18.34 -4.04
CA ASN A 198 18.73 -17.65 -2.76
C ASN A 198 20.07 -17.20 -2.18
N ASP A 199 20.16 -15.94 -1.72
CA ASP A 199 21.39 -15.33 -1.15
C ASP A 199 22.63 -15.35 -2.07
N CYS A 200 22.47 -15.40 -3.39
CA CYS A 200 23.56 -15.21 -4.37
C CYS A 200 23.88 -13.72 -4.55
N ASN A 201 24.40 -13.09 -3.49
CA ASN A 201 24.54 -11.63 -3.39
C ASN A 201 25.50 -10.97 -4.41
N SER A 202 26.39 -11.72 -5.04
CA SER A 202 27.26 -11.21 -6.12
C SER A 202 26.68 -11.37 -7.53
N LEU A 203 25.52 -12.03 -7.67
CA LEU A 203 24.90 -12.29 -8.96
C LEU A 203 24.39 -10.99 -9.58
N THR A 204 24.97 -10.59 -10.70
CA THR A 204 24.63 -9.34 -11.41
C THR A 204 23.90 -9.57 -12.71
N SER A 205 24.08 -10.75 -13.34
CA SER A 205 23.45 -11.04 -14.63
C SER A 205 22.96 -12.47 -14.77
N LEU A 206 21.82 -12.63 -15.46
CA LEU A 206 21.20 -13.91 -15.81
C LEU A 206 20.77 -13.92 -17.27
N THR A 207 20.97 -15.06 -17.98
CA THR A 207 20.35 -15.30 -19.28
C THR A 207 19.40 -16.48 -19.17
N LEU A 208 18.10 -16.22 -19.37
CA LEU A 208 17.01 -17.20 -19.37
C LEU A 208 16.52 -17.45 -20.79
N HIS A 209 15.90 -18.60 -21.02
CA HIS A 209 15.34 -18.98 -22.33
C HIS A 209 13.85 -19.35 -22.19
N SER A 210 13.07 -19.12 -23.24
CA SER A 210 11.64 -19.48 -23.30
C SER A 210 11.39 -21.00 -23.32
N THR A 211 12.44 -21.81 -23.36
CA THR A 211 12.39 -23.28 -23.19
C THR A 211 12.13 -23.70 -21.74
N ILE A 212 12.40 -22.84 -20.77
CA ILE A 212 12.14 -23.10 -19.35
C ILE A 212 10.63 -23.06 -19.11
N THR A 213 10.04 -24.20 -18.75
CA THR A 213 8.60 -24.37 -18.54
C THR A 213 8.19 -24.40 -17.06
N SER A 214 9.17 -24.59 -16.16
CA SER A 214 8.95 -24.65 -14.71
C SER A 214 10.07 -23.92 -13.98
N ILE A 215 9.66 -23.00 -13.08
CA ILE A 215 10.54 -22.29 -12.15
C ILE A 215 9.91 -22.45 -10.78
N GLY A 216 10.70 -22.92 -9.82
CA GLY A 216 10.25 -23.14 -8.44
C GLY A 216 10.06 -21.86 -7.67
N GLU A 217 9.39 -21.99 -6.50
CA GLU A 217 9.17 -20.88 -5.60
C GLU A 217 10.50 -20.29 -5.12
N ASN A 218 10.56 -18.96 -5.07
CA ASN A 218 11.73 -18.25 -4.58
C ASN A 218 13.07 -18.60 -5.28
N ALA A 219 13.01 -19.13 -6.53
CA ALA A 219 14.22 -19.52 -7.28
C ALA A 219 15.24 -18.38 -7.41
N PHE A 220 14.79 -17.13 -7.42
CA PHE A 220 15.60 -15.92 -7.57
C PHE A 220 15.33 -14.92 -6.42
N THR A 221 15.15 -15.39 -5.19
CA THR A 221 14.95 -14.52 -4.03
C THR A 221 16.30 -13.96 -3.55
N ASP A 222 16.30 -12.67 -3.22
CA ASP A 222 17.42 -11.90 -2.67
C ASP A 222 18.76 -11.84 -3.41
N PRO A 223 18.86 -11.96 -4.75
CA PRO A 223 20.04 -11.50 -5.44
C PRO A 223 20.06 -9.96 -5.48
N GLN A 224 20.53 -9.32 -4.41
CA GLN A 224 20.46 -7.87 -4.20
C GLN A 224 21.11 -7.03 -5.31
N ASN A 225 22.06 -7.60 -6.02
CA ASN A 225 22.84 -6.94 -7.07
C ASN A 225 22.41 -7.33 -8.50
N LEU A 226 21.38 -8.16 -8.66
CA LEU A 226 20.90 -8.60 -9.97
C LEU A 226 20.24 -7.43 -10.73
N ASN A 227 20.81 -7.04 -11.85
CA ASN A 227 20.37 -5.87 -12.61
C ASN A 227 20.38 -6.04 -14.14
N ASP A 228 20.97 -7.11 -14.65
CA ASP A 228 21.00 -7.43 -16.09
C ASP A 228 20.40 -8.83 -16.33
N VAL A 229 19.09 -8.88 -16.55
CA VAL A 229 18.39 -10.12 -16.86
C VAL A 229 17.96 -10.11 -18.32
N ARG A 230 18.42 -11.10 -19.07
CA ARG A 230 18.09 -11.33 -20.47
C ARG A 230 17.16 -12.54 -20.57
N TYR A 231 16.04 -12.39 -21.27
CA TYR A 231 15.09 -13.48 -21.54
C TYR A 231 14.98 -13.67 -23.06
N ILE A 232 15.47 -14.80 -23.56
CA ILE A 232 15.57 -15.07 -25.01
C ILE A 232 14.39 -15.94 -25.42
N ILE A 233 13.61 -15.44 -26.39
CA ILE A 233 12.44 -16.12 -26.95
C ILE A 233 12.89 -16.92 -28.14
N HIS A 234 12.69 -18.25 -28.08
CA HIS A 234 13.03 -19.21 -29.18
C HIS A 234 11.82 -19.60 -30.00
N ASP A 235 10.60 -19.40 -29.46
CA ASP A 235 9.36 -19.62 -30.21
C ASP A 235 9.12 -18.48 -31.21
N ASP A 236 8.27 -18.70 -32.20
CA ASP A 236 7.68 -17.56 -32.89
C ASP A 236 6.84 -16.74 -31.92
N LEU A 237 6.72 -15.44 -32.14
CA LEU A 237 6.10 -14.51 -31.21
C LEU A 237 4.65 -14.87 -30.87
N ALA A 238 3.88 -15.38 -31.84
CA ALA A 238 2.46 -15.72 -31.59
C ALA A 238 2.34 -16.96 -30.70
N THR A 239 3.15 -17.97 -30.93
CA THR A 239 3.23 -19.17 -30.07
C THR A 239 3.68 -18.79 -28.65
N TYR A 240 4.74 -17.96 -28.55
CA TYR A 240 5.24 -17.49 -27.27
C TYR A 240 4.14 -16.78 -26.44
N ILE A 241 3.44 -15.84 -27.06
CA ILE A 241 2.41 -15.02 -26.36
C ILE A 241 1.25 -15.88 -25.82
N GLN A 242 0.89 -16.96 -26.53
CA GLN A 242 -0.29 -17.78 -26.19
C GLN A 242 0.02 -18.98 -25.27
N LYS A 243 1.29 -19.38 -25.12
CA LYS A 243 1.67 -20.49 -24.27
C LYS A 243 1.64 -20.10 -22.77
N LYS A 244 1.48 -21.12 -21.91
CA LYS A 244 1.64 -20.91 -20.45
C LYS A 244 3.10 -20.60 -20.13
N HIS A 245 3.32 -19.54 -19.36
CA HIS A 245 4.64 -19.16 -18.84
C HIS A 245 4.78 -19.61 -17.38
N PRO A 246 6.00 -19.94 -16.91
CA PRO A 246 6.24 -20.19 -15.51
C PRO A 246 6.07 -18.88 -14.71
N ASP A 247 5.48 -18.98 -13.53
CA ASP A 247 5.43 -17.87 -12.59
C ASP A 247 6.78 -17.77 -11.88
N PHE A 248 7.44 -16.63 -11.96
CA PHE A 248 8.67 -16.35 -11.21
C PHE A 248 8.74 -14.88 -10.83
N TYR A 249 9.48 -14.61 -9.75
CA TYR A 249 9.62 -13.27 -9.21
C TYR A 249 11.07 -12.81 -9.30
N LEU A 250 11.26 -11.57 -9.81
CA LEU A 250 12.55 -10.87 -9.84
C LEU A 250 12.36 -9.43 -9.34
N ASN A 251 13.36 -8.90 -8.64
CA ASN A 251 13.34 -7.52 -8.15
C ASN A 251 13.74 -6.47 -9.19
N CYS A 252 14.30 -6.91 -10.33
CA CYS A 252 14.79 -6.04 -11.41
C CYS A 252 13.97 -6.19 -12.70
N GLY A 253 14.23 -5.29 -13.65
CA GLY A 253 13.66 -5.39 -15.00
C GLY A 253 14.29 -6.50 -15.84
N ILE A 254 13.53 -7.02 -16.80
CA ILE A 254 13.93 -8.09 -17.71
C ILE A 254 13.98 -7.54 -19.14
N LYS A 255 15.08 -7.75 -19.85
CA LYS A 255 15.19 -7.46 -21.28
C LYS A 255 14.79 -8.70 -22.07
N TYR A 256 13.73 -8.60 -22.85
CA TYR A 256 13.26 -9.69 -23.72
C TYR A 256 13.86 -9.55 -25.13
N TYR A 257 14.31 -10.67 -25.67
CA TYR A 257 14.95 -10.74 -27.01
C TYR A 257 14.18 -11.72 -27.89
N LEU A 258 13.91 -11.30 -29.12
CA LEU A 258 13.37 -12.14 -30.19
C LEU A 258 14.30 -12.03 -31.40
N ASN A 259 14.81 -13.15 -31.91
CA ASN A 259 15.79 -13.18 -33.02
C ASN A 259 16.98 -12.23 -32.74
N ASP A 260 17.55 -12.31 -31.53
CA ASP A 260 18.69 -11.50 -31.06
C ASP A 260 18.42 -9.97 -30.97
N GLN A 261 17.18 -9.54 -31.19
CA GLN A 261 16.79 -8.15 -31.07
C GLN A 261 16.01 -7.91 -29.77
N GLU A 262 16.40 -6.90 -28.98
CA GLU A 262 15.65 -6.50 -27.80
C GLU A 262 14.28 -5.96 -28.19
N ILE A 263 13.22 -6.45 -27.51
CA ILE A 263 11.85 -6.00 -27.71
C ILE A 263 11.66 -4.64 -27.05
N THR A 264 11.69 -3.58 -27.85
CA THR A 264 11.42 -2.20 -27.41
C THR A 264 10.08 -1.68 -27.91
N THR A 265 9.56 -2.24 -28.98
CA THR A 265 8.21 -2.01 -29.52
C THR A 265 7.58 -3.36 -29.78
N LEU A 266 6.35 -3.53 -29.35
CA LEU A 266 5.64 -4.80 -29.51
C LEU A 266 4.29 -4.56 -30.21
N GLU A 267 4.16 -5.12 -31.39
CA GLU A 267 2.89 -5.29 -32.09
C GLU A 267 2.47 -6.75 -31.97
N ILE A 268 1.33 -7.02 -31.35
CA ILE A 268 0.84 -8.39 -31.22
C ILE A 268 0.39 -8.92 -32.58
N PRO A 269 0.86 -10.10 -33.01
CA PRO A 269 0.51 -10.65 -34.30
C PRO A 269 -0.99 -10.88 -34.50
N SER A 270 -1.49 -10.75 -35.72
CA SER A 270 -2.92 -10.83 -36.06
C SER A 270 -3.55 -12.22 -35.85
N ASN A 271 -2.75 -13.26 -35.69
CA ASN A 271 -3.21 -14.62 -35.37
C ASN A 271 -3.29 -14.89 -33.86
N VAL A 272 -2.91 -13.93 -32.98
CA VAL A 272 -2.99 -14.05 -31.55
C VAL A 272 -4.37 -13.59 -31.06
N THR A 273 -5.10 -14.47 -30.38
CA THR A 273 -6.44 -14.16 -29.84
C THR A 273 -6.45 -13.93 -28.34
N SER A 274 -5.39 -14.40 -27.65
CA SER A 274 -5.22 -14.24 -26.21
C SER A 274 -3.74 -14.05 -25.84
N ILE A 275 -3.50 -13.26 -24.79
CA ILE A 275 -2.17 -13.09 -24.20
C ILE A 275 -2.17 -13.82 -22.87
N SER A 276 -1.22 -14.72 -22.64
CA SER A 276 -1.13 -15.53 -21.43
C SER A 276 -0.67 -14.74 -20.20
N ASN A 277 -0.82 -15.33 -19.02
CA ASN A 277 -0.35 -14.74 -17.76
C ASN A 277 1.16 -14.49 -17.81
N GLY A 278 1.62 -13.37 -17.27
CA GLY A 278 3.04 -13.07 -17.10
C GLY A 278 3.89 -12.99 -18.37
N THR A 279 3.30 -12.99 -19.56
CA THR A 279 4.02 -13.14 -20.86
C THR A 279 5.23 -12.23 -21.00
N PHE A 280 5.10 -10.95 -20.64
CA PHE A 280 6.17 -9.95 -20.67
C PHE A 280 6.34 -9.28 -19.28
N TYR A 281 6.29 -10.11 -18.25
CA TYR A 281 6.48 -9.65 -16.87
C TYR A 281 7.79 -8.87 -16.72
N ARG A 282 7.72 -7.65 -16.16
CA ARG A 282 8.86 -6.74 -15.96
C ARG A 282 9.70 -6.45 -17.20
N CYS A 283 9.09 -6.44 -18.41
CA CYS A 283 9.80 -6.13 -19.64
C CYS A 283 10.32 -4.69 -19.65
N SER A 284 11.56 -4.49 -19.17
CA SER A 284 12.16 -3.16 -19.01
C SER A 284 12.57 -2.51 -20.35
N GLY A 285 12.71 -3.27 -21.43
CA GLY A 285 13.01 -2.74 -22.76
C GLY A 285 11.81 -2.10 -23.44
N LEU A 286 10.60 -2.56 -23.13
CA LEU A 286 9.37 -2.24 -23.84
C LEU A 286 8.96 -0.77 -23.66
N LYS A 287 8.89 -0.02 -24.75
CA LYS A 287 8.52 1.41 -24.79
C LYS A 287 7.13 1.64 -25.39
N SER A 288 6.72 0.78 -26.33
CA SER A 288 5.44 0.90 -27.03
C SER A 288 4.80 -0.47 -27.23
N LEU A 289 3.49 -0.55 -26.99
CA LEU A 289 2.70 -1.78 -27.12
C LEU A 289 1.43 -1.51 -27.91
N VAL A 290 1.18 -2.34 -28.94
CA VAL A 290 -0.07 -2.33 -29.71
C VAL A 290 -0.78 -3.68 -29.56
N ILE A 291 -1.99 -3.64 -29.00
CA ILE A 291 -2.88 -4.80 -28.82
C ILE A 291 -4.05 -4.65 -29.81
N PRO A 292 -4.05 -5.41 -30.91
CA PRO A 292 -5.02 -5.27 -31.99
C PRO A 292 -6.39 -5.88 -31.63
N ALA A 293 -7.36 -5.71 -32.54
CA ALA A 293 -8.77 -6.09 -32.33
C ALA A 293 -9.03 -7.61 -32.25
N ASN A 294 -8.12 -8.44 -32.74
CA ASN A 294 -8.22 -9.90 -32.64
C ASN A 294 -7.91 -10.44 -31.22
N VAL A 295 -7.23 -9.66 -30.37
CA VAL A 295 -6.96 -10.06 -28.99
C VAL A 295 -8.18 -9.78 -28.11
N THR A 296 -8.83 -10.84 -27.65
CA THR A 296 -10.04 -10.75 -26.82
C THR A 296 -9.76 -10.86 -25.32
N SER A 297 -8.62 -11.45 -24.94
CA SER A 297 -8.25 -11.62 -23.53
C SER A 297 -6.77 -11.38 -23.25
N ILE A 298 -6.49 -10.83 -22.08
CA ILE A 298 -5.12 -10.62 -21.55
C ILE A 298 -5.07 -11.24 -20.16
N GLY A 299 -4.08 -12.11 -19.94
CA GLY A 299 -3.87 -12.82 -18.68
C GLY A 299 -3.31 -11.94 -17.57
N ASN A 300 -3.38 -12.45 -16.33
CA ASN A 300 -2.91 -11.74 -15.15
C ASN A 300 -1.44 -11.36 -15.29
N GLY A 301 -1.09 -10.13 -14.92
CA GLY A 301 0.28 -9.64 -14.87
C GLY A 301 1.04 -9.68 -16.21
N ALA A 302 0.37 -9.84 -17.36
CA ALA A 302 1.03 -10.05 -18.66
C ALA A 302 2.09 -9.00 -19.00
N PHE A 303 1.90 -7.76 -18.57
CA PHE A 303 2.82 -6.63 -18.76
C PHE A 303 3.12 -5.91 -17.42
N ASN A 304 2.94 -6.62 -16.30
CA ASN A 304 3.23 -6.05 -14.98
C ASN A 304 4.70 -5.65 -14.87
N GLY A 305 4.98 -4.44 -14.36
CA GLY A 305 6.35 -3.95 -14.16
C GLY A 305 7.11 -3.57 -15.45
N CYS A 306 6.40 -3.32 -16.57
CA CYS A 306 7.00 -2.75 -17.76
C CYS A 306 7.29 -1.26 -17.53
N ASP A 307 8.31 -0.94 -16.72
CA ASP A 307 8.57 0.42 -16.24
C ASP A 307 8.85 1.45 -17.35
N ASN A 308 9.40 1.02 -18.48
CA ASN A 308 9.72 1.91 -19.59
C ASN A 308 8.61 2.03 -20.64
N LEU A 309 7.48 1.33 -20.45
CA LEU A 309 6.33 1.43 -21.35
C LEU A 309 5.75 2.86 -21.30
N LYS A 310 5.81 3.57 -22.42
CA LYS A 310 5.33 4.96 -22.55
C LYS A 310 3.99 5.04 -23.25
N SER A 311 3.79 4.19 -24.29
CA SER A 311 2.58 4.20 -25.10
C SER A 311 1.96 2.83 -25.22
N LEU A 312 0.62 2.81 -25.12
CA LEU A 312 -0.22 1.62 -25.26
C LEU A 312 -1.38 1.92 -26.20
N THR A 313 -1.57 1.08 -27.21
CA THR A 313 -2.80 1.04 -28.00
C THR A 313 -3.53 -0.26 -27.72
N ILE A 314 -4.82 -0.17 -27.34
CA ILE A 314 -5.66 -1.32 -27.02
C ILE A 314 -7.04 -1.19 -27.67
N SER A 315 -7.70 -2.31 -27.90
CA SER A 315 -8.97 -2.41 -28.62
C SER A 315 -10.17 -2.63 -27.68
N SER A 316 -11.34 -2.10 -28.05
CA SER A 316 -12.62 -2.42 -27.38
C SER A 316 -13.05 -3.89 -27.52
N LYS A 317 -12.39 -4.65 -28.41
CA LYS A 317 -12.61 -6.09 -28.57
C LYS A 317 -11.94 -6.91 -27.47
N THR A 318 -11.00 -6.33 -26.74
CA THR A 318 -10.39 -6.95 -25.55
C THR A 318 -11.39 -6.88 -24.40
N THR A 319 -12.15 -7.95 -24.22
CA THR A 319 -13.27 -8.02 -23.27
C THR A 319 -12.91 -8.62 -21.93
N SER A 320 -11.74 -9.27 -21.83
CA SER A 320 -11.21 -9.84 -20.60
C SER A 320 -9.79 -9.31 -20.35
N ILE A 321 -9.61 -8.62 -19.23
CA ILE A 321 -8.32 -8.09 -18.82
C ILE A 321 -8.07 -8.62 -17.39
N GLY A 322 -6.98 -9.37 -17.23
CA GLY A 322 -6.58 -9.98 -15.97
C GLY A 322 -6.16 -8.96 -14.91
N GLU A 323 -5.92 -9.45 -13.72
CA GLU A 323 -5.45 -8.62 -12.61
C GLU A 323 -4.01 -8.15 -12.85
N GLY A 324 -3.73 -6.91 -12.49
CA GLY A 324 -2.39 -6.34 -12.49
C GLY A 324 -1.69 -6.29 -13.85
N VAL A 325 -2.44 -6.36 -14.98
CA VAL A 325 -1.83 -6.45 -16.33
C VAL A 325 -0.82 -5.35 -16.60
N PHE A 326 -1.13 -4.09 -16.22
CA PHE A 326 -0.26 -2.93 -16.40
C PHE A 326 0.14 -2.29 -15.04
N SER A 327 0.09 -3.06 -13.95
CA SER A 327 0.58 -2.57 -12.66
C SER A 327 2.09 -2.32 -12.74
N TRP A 328 2.56 -1.28 -12.04
CA TRP A 328 3.97 -0.88 -12.04
C TRP A 328 4.53 -0.48 -13.43
N CYS A 329 3.67 -0.08 -14.38
CA CYS A 329 4.09 0.59 -15.62
C CYS A 329 4.19 2.11 -15.37
N ASN A 330 5.19 2.55 -14.59
CA ASN A 330 5.22 3.89 -14.00
C ASN A 330 5.41 5.02 -15.02
N ASN A 331 5.97 4.73 -16.19
CA ASN A 331 6.18 5.71 -17.26
C ASN A 331 5.09 5.70 -18.34
N LEU A 332 4.02 4.89 -18.17
CA LEU A 332 2.91 4.86 -19.12
C LEU A 332 2.11 6.17 -19.03
N ASN A 333 2.17 6.97 -20.10
CA ASN A 333 1.58 8.29 -20.16
C ASN A 333 0.68 8.52 -21.38
N GLU A 334 0.71 7.62 -22.36
CA GLU A 334 -0.13 7.66 -23.55
C GLU A 334 -0.88 6.35 -23.73
N VAL A 335 -2.20 6.36 -23.52
CA VAL A 335 -3.06 5.20 -23.77
C VAL A 335 -4.11 5.56 -24.78
N ARG A 336 -4.12 4.84 -25.91
CA ARG A 336 -5.11 4.94 -26.98
C ARG A 336 -6.05 3.75 -26.91
N TYR A 337 -7.34 4.00 -26.71
CA TYR A 337 -8.39 2.98 -26.68
C TYR A 337 -9.24 3.08 -27.93
N ILE A 338 -9.15 2.08 -28.81
CA ILE A 338 -9.80 2.10 -30.11
C ILE A 338 -11.16 1.39 -30.04
N ILE A 339 -12.23 2.10 -30.34
CA ILE A 339 -13.59 1.55 -30.40
C ILE A 339 -13.82 1.00 -31.81
N TYR A 340 -13.94 -0.32 -31.91
CA TYR A 340 -14.24 -1.04 -33.17
C TYR A 340 -15.72 -1.39 -33.35
N ASP A 341 -16.51 -1.34 -32.27
CA ASP A 341 -17.97 -1.46 -32.36
C ASP A 341 -18.59 -0.15 -32.89
N ASP A 342 -19.83 -0.21 -33.38
CA ASP A 342 -20.59 1.03 -33.50
C ASP A 342 -20.78 1.67 -32.11
N LEU A 343 -20.87 2.98 -32.07
CA LEU A 343 -20.87 3.72 -30.82
C LEU A 343 -22.04 3.33 -29.91
N ALA A 344 -23.21 3.07 -30.48
CA ALA A 344 -24.38 2.71 -29.70
C ALA A 344 -24.23 1.34 -29.03
N THR A 345 -23.75 0.35 -29.77
CA THR A 345 -23.43 -0.98 -29.22
C THR A 345 -22.33 -0.89 -28.15
N TYR A 346 -21.27 -0.09 -28.38
CA TYR A 346 -20.20 0.10 -27.42
C TYR A 346 -20.71 0.71 -26.10
N ILE A 347 -21.50 1.78 -26.18
CA ILE A 347 -22.03 2.50 -25.01
C ILE A 347 -22.85 1.58 -24.10
N GLN A 348 -23.65 0.67 -24.65
CA GLN A 348 -24.55 -0.18 -23.88
C GLN A 348 -23.88 -1.39 -23.23
N LYS A 349 -22.68 -1.75 -23.65
CA LYS A 349 -21.90 -2.84 -23.05
C LYS A 349 -21.30 -2.44 -21.70
N GLY A 350 -21.19 -3.42 -20.80
CA GLY A 350 -20.28 -3.33 -19.66
C GLY A 350 -18.84 -3.60 -20.13
N HIS A 351 -17.87 -2.87 -19.58
CA HIS A 351 -16.46 -3.00 -19.93
C HIS A 351 -15.64 -3.53 -18.74
N PRO A 352 -14.56 -4.30 -18.98
CA PRO A 352 -13.71 -4.78 -17.93
C PRO A 352 -13.02 -3.61 -17.20
N ALA A 353 -12.64 -3.84 -15.96
CA ALA A 353 -11.80 -2.88 -15.25
C ALA A 353 -10.43 -2.79 -15.94
N PHE A 354 -10.02 -1.58 -16.29
CA PHE A 354 -8.75 -1.33 -16.94
C PHE A 354 -7.95 -0.30 -16.11
N TYR A 355 -6.97 -0.80 -15.36
CA TYR A 355 -6.17 0.01 -14.44
C TYR A 355 -4.84 0.42 -15.06
N VAL A 356 -4.71 1.73 -15.32
CA VAL A 356 -3.47 2.39 -15.72
C VAL A 356 -3.30 3.67 -14.91
N ASN A 357 -2.08 4.17 -14.74
CA ASN A 357 -1.80 5.34 -13.92
C ASN A 357 -2.07 6.69 -14.64
N CYS A 358 -2.43 6.65 -15.92
CA CYS A 358 -2.68 7.85 -16.73
C CYS A 358 -4.10 7.88 -17.29
N GLY A 359 -4.45 8.99 -17.93
CA GLY A 359 -5.69 9.11 -18.69
C GLY A 359 -5.67 8.27 -19.97
N ILE A 360 -6.85 7.93 -20.47
CA ILE A 360 -7.04 7.15 -21.70
C ILE A 360 -7.69 8.06 -22.75
N LYS A 361 -7.14 8.08 -23.96
CA LYS A 361 -7.77 8.74 -25.09
C LYS A 361 -8.58 7.70 -25.88
N TYR A 362 -9.87 7.94 -26.03
CA TYR A 362 -10.78 7.07 -26.75
C TYR A 362 -10.91 7.53 -28.20
N TYR A 363 -10.87 6.58 -29.12
CA TYR A 363 -10.95 6.84 -30.57
C TYR A 363 -12.09 6.05 -31.21
N LEU A 364 -12.89 6.72 -32.00
CA LEU A 364 -13.91 6.12 -32.86
C LEU A 364 -13.54 6.45 -34.32
N LYS A 365 -13.31 5.45 -35.17
CA LYS A 365 -12.89 5.66 -36.59
C LYS A 365 -11.72 6.65 -36.68
N ASP A 366 -10.68 6.43 -35.86
CA ASP A 366 -9.44 7.24 -35.77
C ASP A 366 -9.63 8.70 -35.32
N GLN A 367 -10.83 9.08 -34.88
CA GLN A 367 -11.11 10.40 -34.29
C GLN A 367 -11.14 10.30 -32.76
N GLU A 368 -10.38 11.15 -32.07
CA GLU A 368 -10.43 11.23 -30.61
C GLU A 368 -11.79 11.76 -30.14
N ILE A 369 -12.39 11.08 -29.16
CA ILE A 369 -13.67 11.49 -28.57
C ILE A 369 -13.41 12.57 -27.52
N THR A 370 -13.65 13.82 -27.92
CA THR A 370 -13.55 15.00 -27.03
C THR A 370 -14.92 15.54 -26.62
N THR A 371 -15.92 15.25 -27.41
CA THR A 371 -17.34 15.55 -27.16
C THR A 371 -18.13 14.25 -27.38
N LEU A 372 -19.00 13.91 -26.46
CA LEU A 372 -19.85 12.74 -26.52
C LEU A 372 -21.30 13.13 -26.34
N GLU A 373 -22.09 12.94 -27.38
CA GLU A 373 -23.53 13.03 -27.32
C GLU A 373 -24.08 11.58 -27.26
N ILE A 374 -24.84 11.27 -26.22
CA ILE A 374 -25.51 9.98 -26.07
C ILE A 374 -26.83 10.03 -26.81
N PRO A 375 -26.98 9.24 -27.90
CA PRO A 375 -28.17 9.28 -28.73
C PRO A 375 -29.48 8.92 -27.98
N SER A 376 -30.58 9.47 -28.42
CA SER A 376 -31.89 9.31 -27.75
C SER A 376 -32.42 7.86 -27.76
N ASN A 377 -31.90 6.98 -28.63
CA ASN A 377 -32.26 5.56 -28.66
C ASN A 377 -31.45 4.71 -27.66
N ILE A 378 -30.53 5.29 -26.94
CA ILE A 378 -29.73 4.58 -25.91
C ILE A 378 -30.49 4.57 -24.59
N ILE A 379 -30.81 3.38 -24.10
CA ILE A 379 -31.54 3.19 -22.85
C ILE A 379 -30.63 2.94 -21.64
N SER A 380 -29.35 2.61 -21.86
CA SER A 380 -28.38 2.40 -20.79
C SER A 380 -26.97 2.69 -21.25
N ILE A 381 -26.19 3.29 -20.36
CA ILE A 381 -24.73 3.41 -20.51
C ILE A 381 -24.09 2.29 -19.68
N GLY A 382 -23.26 1.48 -20.30
CA GLY A 382 -22.65 0.33 -19.66
C GLY A 382 -21.68 0.71 -18.53
N LYS A 383 -21.47 -0.21 -17.60
CA LYS A 383 -20.47 -0.05 -16.53
C LYS A 383 -19.08 0.21 -17.14
N ARG A 384 -18.38 1.27 -16.67
CA ARG A 384 -17.03 1.68 -17.10
C ARG A 384 -16.88 2.02 -18.59
N ALA A 385 -17.94 2.33 -19.31
CA ALA A 385 -17.90 2.54 -20.78
C ALA A 385 -16.83 3.54 -21.23
N PHE A 386 -16.63 4.65 -20.51
CA PHE A 386 -15.64 5.68 -20.80
C PHE A 386 -14.73 5.98 -19.59
N GLN A 387 -14.48 4.97 -18.78
CA GLN A 387 -13.61 5.14 -17.61
C GLN A 387 -12.24 5.68 -18.03
N ARG A 388 -11.74 6.71 -17.33
CA ARG A 388 -10.46 7.40 -17.60
C ARG A 388 -10.38 8.11 -18.96
N CYS A 389 -11.49 8.43 -19.60
CA CYS A 389 -11.52 9.18 -20.86
C CYS A 389 -11.06 10.63 -20.63
N SER A 390 -9.73 10.84 -20.60
CA SER A 390 -9.13 12.15 -20.28
C SER A 390 -9.34 13.21 -21.37
N GLY A 391 -9.57 12.79 -22.62
CA GLY A 391 -9.84 13.69 -23.74
C GLY A 391 -11.28 14.23 -23.75
N LEU A 392 -12.22 13.58 -23.06
CA LEU A 392 -13.61 13.99 -23.04
C LEU A 392 -13.79 15.30 -22.27
N THR A 393 -14.27 16.34 -22.96
CA THR A 393 -14.51 17.67 -22.38
C THR A 393 -15.98 17.98 -22.18
N ASN A 394 -16.85 17.41 -23.06
CA ASN A 394 -18.30 17.65 -23.03
C ASN A 394 -19.04 16.32 -23.13
N LEU A 395 -20.00 16.12 -22.24
CA LEU A 395 -20.91 14.98 -22.24
C LEU A 395 -22.35 15.51 -22.23
N ASP A 396 -23.10 15.11 -23.25
CA ASP A 396 -24.53 15.40 -23.39
C ASP A 396 -25.33 14.10 -23.46
N ILE A 397 -26.18 13.87 -22.47
CA ILE A 397 -27.11 12.75 -22.46
C ILE A 397 -28.48 13.27 -22.86
N THR A 398 -28.94 12.98 -24.10
CA THR A 398 -30.13 13.56 -24.66
C THR A 398 -31.44 12.75 -24.37
N SER A 399 -31.27 11.47 -24.03
CA SER A 399 -32.40 10.58 -23.76
C SER A 399 -32.91 10.65 -22.32
N SER A 400 -34.16 10.92 -22.13
CA SER A 400 -34.82 10.93 -20.81
C SER A 400 -34.91 9.57 -20.12
N ASN A 401 -34.70 8.47 -20.86
CA ASN A 401 -34.83 7.11 -20.32
C ASN A 401 -33.47 6.38 -20.17
N THR A 402 -32.35 7.12 -20.32
CA THR A 402 -31.04 6.50 -20.24
C THR A 402 -30.63 6.29 -18.78
N SER A 403 -30.35 5.04 -18.41
CA SER A 403 -29.69 4.72 -17.16
C SER A 403 -28.18 4.87 -17.30
N ILE A 404 -27.51 5.39 -16.26
CA ILE A 404 -26.05 5.55 -16.22
C ILE A 404 -25.45 4.35 -15.49
N GLY A 405 -24.42 3.72 -16.05
CA GLY A 405 -23.72 2.60 -15.42
C GLY A 405 -22.69 3.05 -14.38
N ALA A 406 -22.42 2.22 -13.38
CA ALA A 406 -21.40 2.49 -12.38
C ALA A 406 -20.01 2.73 -13.02
N TYR A 407 -19.29 3.74 -12.55
CA TYR A 407 -17.95 4.13 -13.02
C TYR A 407 -17.89 4.47 -14.53
N SER A 408 -19.02 4.71 -15.20
CA SER A 408 -19.06 4.86 -16.67
C SER A 408 -18.18 6.01 -17.18
N PHE A 409 -18.05 7.08 -16.43
CA PHE A 409 -17.24 8.25 -16.73
C PHE A 409 -16.22 8.55 -15.62
N ALA A 410 -15.90 7.55 -14.81
CA ALA A 410 -14.93 7.75 -13.73
C ALA A 410 -13.55 8.16 -14.29
N ILE A 411 -12.93 9.15 -13.65
CA ILE A 411 -11.60 9.69 -13.98
C ILE A 411 -11.54 10.30 -15.41
N CYS A 412 -12.68 10.80 -15.91
CA CYS A 412 -12.71 11.68 -17.08
C CYS A 412 -12.18 13.06 -16.69
N SER A 413 -10.87 13.16 -16.47
CA SER A 413 -10.25 14.37 -15.90
C SER A 413 -10.39 15.62 -16.76
N GLY A 414 -10.65 15.49 -18.06
CA GLY A 414 -10.92 16.59 -18.99
C GLY A 414 -12.37 17.09 -18.99
N LEU A 415 -13.31 16.34 -18.38
CA LEU A 415 -14.73 16.64 -18.45
C LEU A 415 -15.06 17.96 -17.72
N LYS A 416 -15.52 18.96 -18.48
CA LYS A 416 -15.89 20.28 -17.98
C LYS A 416 -17.38 20.48 -17.90
N ASN A 417 -18.11 19.99 -18.93
CA ASN A 417 -19.51 20.20 -19.10
C ASN A 417 -20.26 18.87 -19.10
N LEU A 418 -21.24 18.74 -18.24
CA LEU A 418 -22.11 17.58 -18.11
C LEU A 418 -23.57 18.05 -18.20
N ASN A 419 -24.30 17.57 -19.21
CA ASN A 419 -25.72 17.77 -19.33
C ASN A 419 -26.47 16.44 -19.06
N LEU A 420 -27.37 16.47 -18.07
CA LEU A 420 -28.22 15.34 -17.68
C LEU A 420 -29.70 15.70 -17.96
N PRO A 421 -30.43 14.91 -18.76
CA PRO A 421 -31.81 15.19 -19.08
C PRO A 421 -32.74 14.87 -17.91
N PHE A 422 -33.92 15.49 -17.93
CA PHE A 422 -35.02 15.07 -17.07
C PHE A 422 -35.36 13.58 -17.35
N GLY A 423 -35.47 12.78 -16.29
CA GLY A 423 -35.73 11.33 -16.41
C GLY A 423 -34.59 10.43 -15.98
N VAL A 424 -33.35 10.99 -15.86
CA VAL A 424 -32.28 10.33 -15.08
C VAL A 424 -32.69 10.37 -13.61
N ASN A 425 -32.92 9.20 -13.00
CA ASN A 425 -33.45 9.11 -11.63
C ASN A 425 -32.38 8.96 -10.56
N SER A 426 -31.19 8.55 -10.93
CA SER A 426 -30.07 8.35 -10.00
C SER A 426 -28.72 8.52 -10.67
N ILE A 427 -27.75 8.96 -9.89
CA ILE A 427 -26.33 8.93 -10.27
C ILE A 427 -25.72 7.71 -9.57
N PRO A 428 -25.26 6.68 -10.30
CA PRO A 428 -24.77 5.46 -9.67
C PRO A 428 -23.35 5.62 -9.09
N GLU A 429 -22.92 4.56 -8.43
CA GLU A 429 -21.61 4.44 -7.81
C GLU A 429 -20.47 4.87 -8.75
N GLY A 430 -19.66 5.82 -8.30
CA GLY A 430 -18.44 6.29 -8.97
C GLY A 430 -18.65 6.84 -10.39
N ALA A 431 -19.89 7.10 -10.83
CA ALA A 431 -20.16 7.42 -12.23
C ALA A 431 -19.29 8.55 -12.79
N PHE A 432 -19.03 9.59 -12.00
CA PHE A 432 -18.20 10.77 -12.34
C PHE A 432 -17.04 10.97 -11.36
N SER A 433 -16.65 9.92 -10.64
CA SER A 433 -15.50 10.00 -9.73
C SER A 433 -14.25 10.44 -10.48
N GLY A 434 -13.49 11.39 -9.94
CA GLY A 434 -12.25 11.87 -10.53
C GLY A 434 -12.41 12.76 -11.77
N CYS A 435 -13.62 13.28 -12.05
CA CYS A 435 -13.83 14.30 -13.08
C CYS A 435 -13.31 15.67 -12.58
N SER A 436 -11.99 15.78 -12.46
CA SER A 436 -11.33 16.90 -11.78
C SER A 436 -11.53 18.27 -12.45
N SER A 437 -11.88 18.32 -13.74
CA SER A 437 -12.17 19.56 -14.47
C SER A 437 -13.63 19.97 -14.42
N LEU A 438 -14.54 19.17 -13.82
CA LEU A 438 -15.96 19.49 -13.75
C LEU A 438 -16.18 20.69 -12.82
N THR A 439 -16.68 21.80 -13.37
CA THR A 439 -16.83 23.07 -12.62
C THR A 439 -18.21 23.30 -12.07
N ASN A 440 -19.24 22.93 -12.85
CA ASN A 440 -20.64 23.12 -12.50
C ASN A 440 -21.41 21.81 -12.76
N LEU A 441 -22.37 21.55 -11.90
CA LEU A 441 -23.22 20.38 -12.00
C LEU A 441 -24.67 20.79 -11.78
N ASN A 442 -25.48 20.71 -12.84
CA ASN A 442 -26.90 20.90 -12.77
C ASN A 442 -27.60 19.56 -12.77
N LEU A 443 -28.15 19.17 -11.65
CA LEU A 443 -28.89 17.92 -11.50
C LEU A 443 -30.37 18.15 -11.78
N PRO A 444 -31.00 17.36 -12.70
CA PRO A 444 -32.43 17.50 -12.96
C PRO A 444 -33.26 17.07 -11.75
N SER A 445 -34.46 17.65 -11.63
CA SER A 445 -35.39 17.38 -10.50
C SER A 445 -35.94 15.95 -10.46
N SER A 446 -35.61 15.12 -11.43
CA SER A 446 -35.92 13.68 -11.42
C SER A 446 -34.97 12.84 -10.56
N ILE A 447 -33.77 13.37 -10.20
CA ILE A 447 -32.81 12.62 -9.43
C ILE A 447 -33.25 12.49 -7.97
N THR A 448 -33.32 11.26 -7.49
CA THR A 448 -33.71 10.93 -6.10
C THR A 448 -32.53 10.44 -5.27
N SER A 449 -31.46 9.97 -5.90
CA SER A 449 -30.28 9.43 -5.20
C SER A 449 -28.96 9.70 -5.91
N ILE A 450 -27.92 9.88 -5.11
CA ILE A 450 -26.51 9.95 -5.53
C ILE A 450 -25.77 8.79 -4.88
N GLY A 451 -25.15 7.94 -5.69
CA GLY A 451 -24.46 6.72 -5.27
C GLY A 451 -23.11 6.97 -4.58
N ASN A 452 -22.55 5.90 -4.06
CA ASN A 452 -21.24 5.95 -3.38
C ASN A 452 -20.16 6.48 -4.33
N GLY A 453 -19.37 7.43 -3.85
CA GLY A 453 -18.25 8.01 -4.59
C GLY A 453 -18.62 8.65 -5.93
N ALA A 454 -19.89 8.94 -6.18
CA ALA A 454 -20.37 9.37 -7.52
C ALA A 454 -19.60 10.56 -8.10
N PHE A 455 -19.19 11.53 -7.27
CA PHE A 455 -18.41 12.72 -7.62
C PHE A 455 -17.10 12.85 -6.81
N THR A 456 -16.63 11.76 -6.24
CA THR A 456 -15.34 11.77 -5.49
C THR A 456 -14.24 12.39 -6.36
N GLY A 457 -13.48 13.35 -5.81
CA GLY A 457 -12.34 13.95 -6.52
C GLY A 457 -12.69 14.92 -7.65
N CYS A 458 -13.96 15.39 -7.74
CA CYS A 458 -14.32 16.50 -8.63
C CYS A 458 -13.80 17.82 -8.06
N SER A 459 -12.48 18.01 -8.09
CA SER A 459 -11.78 19.06 -7.36
C SER A 459 -12.06 20.48 -7.87
N SER A 460 -12.50 20.64 -9.13
CA SER A 460 -12.90 21.94 -9.69
C SER A 460 -14.37 22.29 -9.46
N LEU A 461 -15.16 21.38 -8.87
CA LEU A 461 -16.57 21.61 -8.61
C LEU A 461 -16.73 22.65 -7.49
N THR A 462 -17.23 23.84 -7.85
CA THR A 462 -17.33 24.97 -6.91
C THR A 462 -18.71 25.09 -6.29
N ASN A 463 -19.73 24.79 -7.05
CA ASN A 463 -21.13 24.87 -6.64
C ASN A 463 -21.90 23.66 -7.17
N ILE A 464 -22.89 23.22 -6.41
CA ILE A 464 -23.85 22.22 -6.81
C ILE A 464 -25.21 22.55 -6.20
N ASP A 465 -26.23 22.60 -7.04
CA ASP A 465 -27.61 22.75 -6.61
C ASP A 465 -28.25 21.36 -6.57
N LEU A 466 -28.46 20.85 -5.36
CA LEU A 466 -29.13 19.57 -5.16
C LEU A 466 -30.64 19.76 -5.21
N PRO A 467 -31.34 19.08 -6.14
CA PRO A 467 -32.82 19.17 -6.23
C PRO A 467 -33.49 18.60 -4.98
N SER A 468 -34.66 19.15 -4.65
CA SER A 468 -35.45 18.75 -3.47
C SER A 468 -35.94 17.30 -3.50
N SER A 469 -35.86 16.64 -4.65
CA SER A 469 -36.19 15.23 -4.85
C SER A 469 -35.17 14.27 -4.27
N ILE A 470 -33.95 14.74 -3.96
CA ILE A 470 -32.88 13.88 -3.41
C ILE A 470 -33.21 13.51 -1.97
N THR A 471 -33.21 12.21 -1.70
CA THR A 471 -33.45 11.62 -0.38
C THR A 471 -32.23 10.83 0.12
N SER A 472 -31.28 10.48 -0.75
CA SER A 472 -30.12 9.66 -0.40
C SER A 472 -28.85 10.15 -1.08
N ILE A 473 -27.77 10.29 -0.29
CA ILE A 473 -26.42 10.61 -0.74
C ILE A 473 -25.49 9.53 -0.18
N GLY A 474 -24.80 8.82 -1.06
CA GLY A 474 -23.96 7.68 -0.73
C GLY A 474 -22.65 8.05 -0.03
N GLU A 475 -21.96 7.02 0.44
CA GLU A 475 -20.65 7.12 1.05
C GLU A 475 -19.65 7.78 0.09
N GLY A 476 -18.86 8.75 0.60
CA GLY A 476 -17.85 9.46 -0.18
C GLY A 476 -18.35 10.19 -1.41
N ALA A 477 -19.67 10.40 -1.58
CA ALA A 477 -20.25 10.90 -2.83
C ALA A 477 -19.60 12.19 -3.35
N PHE A 478 -19.18 13.08 -2.47
CA PHE A 478 -18.46 14.33 -2.75
C PHE A 478 -17.08 14.40 -2.10
N SER A 479 -16.53 13.26 -1.73
CA SER A 479 -15.19 13.22 -1.11
C SER A 479 -14.14 13.86 -2.02
N ALA A 480 -13.19 14.61 -1.46
CA ALA A 480 -12.14 15.33 -2.19
C ALA A 480 -12.67 16.32 -3.28
N CYS A 481 -13.90 16.80 -3.17
CA CYS A 481 -14.38 17.95 -3.93
C CYS A 481 -13.79 19.25 -3.34
N SER A 482 -12.49 19.43 -3.48
CA SER A 482 -11.73 20.49 -2.78
C SER A 482 -12.12 21.91 -3.20
N GLY A 483 -12.75 22.08 -4.36
CA GLY A 483 -13.26 23.38 -4.84
C GLY A 483 -14.61 23.79 -4.25
N LEU A 484 -15.36 22.84 -3.63
CA LEU A 484 -16.72 23.08 -3.17
C LEU A 484 -16.74 24.07 -2.00
N LYS A 485 -17.49 25.18 -2.16
CA LYS A 485 -17.48 26.27 -1.18
C LYS A 485 -18.64 26.24 -0.20
N ASN A 486 -19.85 26.01 -0.72
CA ASN A 486 -21.08 25.99 0.06
C ASN A 486 -21.94 24.80 -0.35
N MET A 487 -22.71 24.27 0.59
CA MET A 487 -23.62 23.15 0.35
C MET A 487 -24.95 23.38 1.07
N ILE A 488 -26.05 23.21 0.33
CA ILE A 488 -27.40 23.16 0.89
C ILE A 488 -27.93 21.75 0.66
N LEU A 489 -28.19 21.02 1.73
CA LEU A 489 -28.76 19.70 1.64
C LEU A 489 -30.30 19.78 1.56
N PRO A 490 -30.95 19.00 0.65
CA PRO A 490 -32.38 18.90 0.55
C PRO A 490 -33.04 18.35 1.83
N SER A 491 -34.26 18.78 2.12
CA SER A 491 -35.01 18.36 3.31
C SER A 491 -35.27 16.85 3.40
N GLY A 492 -35.23 16.15 2.27
CA GLY A 492 -35.38 14.69 2.20
C GLY A 492 -34.17 13.91 2.70
N VAL A 493 -33.02 14.55 2.84
CA VAL A 493 -31.78 13.91 3.33
C VAL A 493 -31.80 13.87 4.85
N THR A 494 -31.92 12.68 5.42
CA THR A 494 -32.05 12.48 6.88
C THR A 494 -30.75 12.04 7.57
N SER A 495 -29.70 11.71 6.81
CA SER A 495 -28.38 11.38 7.33
C SER A 495 -27.27 11.73 6.33
N ILE A 496 -26.08 12.02 6.82
CA ILE A 496 -24.87 12.12 6.01
C ILE A 496 -24.12 10.79 6.14
N SER A 497 -23.89 10.12 5.00
CA SER A 497 -23.13 8.86 4.94
C SER A 497 -21.65 9.08 5.26
N ALA A 498 -20.92 7.99 5.50
CA ALA A 498 -19.49 8.05 5.78
C ALA A 498 -18.74 8.80 4.66
N TYR A 499 -17.75 9.61 5.04
CA TYR A 499 -16.84 10.34 4.16
C TYR A 499 -17.50 11.22 3.08
N THR A 500 -18.80 11.49 3.15
CA THR A 500 -19.56 12.17 2.06
C THR A 500 -18.90 13.46 1.59
N PHE A 501 -18.42 14.31 2.50
CA PHE A 501 -17.74 15.58 2.22
C PHE A 501 -16.29 15.58 2.69
N SER A 502 -15.69 14.41 2.92
CA SER A 502 -14.30 14.33 3.34
C SER A 502 -13.37 15.01 2.32
N GLY A 503 -12.45 15.85 2.78
CA GLY A 503 -11.51 16.57 1.89
C GLY A 503 -12.11 17.71 1.07
N CYS A 504 -13.34 18.16 1.36
CA CYS A 504 -13.89 19.40 0.80
C CYS A 504 -13.24 20.61 1.46
N SER A 505 -11.96 20.81 1.18
CA SER A 505 -11.12 21.78 1.89
C SER A 505 -11.54 23.24 1.73
N SER A 506 -12.25 23.59 0.64
CA SER A 506 -12.81 24.94 0.43
C SER A 506 -14.19 25.16 1.05
N LEU A 507 -14.81 24.11 1.64
CA LEU A 507 -16.14 24.22 2.21
C LEU A 507 -16.14 25.13 3.44
N THR A 508 -16.83 26.26 3.35
CA THR A 508 -16.90 27.27 4.42
C THR A 508 -18.14 27.11 5.28
N SER A 509 -19.24 26.66 4.68
CA SER A 509 -20.50 26.42 5.37
C SER A 509 -21.32 25.30 4.72
N ILE A 510 -22.12 24.65 5.56
CA ILE A 510 -23.10 23.65 5.11
C ILE A 510 -24.41 23.90 5.85
N ASN A 511 -25.53 23.84 5.09
CA ASN A 511 -26.86 23.89 5.68
C ASN A 511 -27.43 22.49 5.80
N LEU A 512 -27.60 22.03 7.03
CA LEU A 512 -28.14 20.73 7.39
C LEU A 512 -29.67 20.82 7.59
N PRO A 513 -30.49 19.97 6.96
CA PRO A 513 -31.93 19.99 7.12
C PRO A 513 -32.36 19.58 8.54
N SER A 514 -33.47 20.14 9.01
CA SER A 514 -34.00 19.91 10.37
C SER A 514 -34.37 18.45 10.66
N GLY A 515 -34.67 17.66 9.63
CA GLY A 515 -34.98 16.22 9.72
C GLY A 515 -33.76 15.30 9.89
N MET A 516 -32.56 15.85 9.96
CA MET A 516 -31.35 15.03 10.04
C MET A 516 -31.20 14.36 11.42
N THR A 517 -30.79 13.08 11.41
CA THR A 517 -30.67 12.26 12.61
C THR A 517 -29.25 11.78 12.90
N ALA A 518 -28.36 11.73 11.89
CA ALA A 518 -27.00 11.22 12.05
C ALA A 518 -25.99 11.90 11.13
N ILE A 519 -24.77 12.04 11.63
CA ILE A 519 -23.56 12.39 10.86
C ILE A 519 -22.64 11.19 10.91
N GLY A 520 -22.31 10.63 9.72
CA GLY A 520 -21.52 9.43 9.55
C GLY A 520 -20.02 9.62 9.84
N GLU A 521 -19.29 8.51 9.77
CA GLU A 521 -17.84 8.47 9.91
C GLU A 521 -17.16 9.40 8.89
N GLY A 522 -16.17 10.20 9.33
CA GLY A 522 -15.38 11.07 8.48
C GLY A 522 -16.18 12.03 7.58
N ALA A 523 -17.46 12.26 7.89
CA ALA A 523 -18.38 12.98 6.99
C ALA A 523 -17.85 14.33 6.50
N PHE A 524 -17.12 15.07 7.35
CA PHE A 524 -16.47 16.35 7.09
C PHE A 524 -14.97 16.33 7.37
N MET A 525 -14.36 15.16 7.38
CA MET A 525 -12.90 15.04 7.64
C MET A 525 -12.11 15.91 6.62
N ASN A 526 -11.11 16.66 7.10
CA ASN A 526 -10.31 17.56 6.26
C ASN A 526 -11.10 18.71 5.57
N CYS A 527 -12.28 19.10 6.08
CA CYS A 527 -12.95 20.34 5.67
C CYS A 527 -12.27 21.54 6.37
N SER A 528 -11.04 21.84 5.99
CA SER A 528 -10.17 22.76 6.73
C SER A 528 -10.67 24.19 6.79
N ASN A 529 -11.50 24.64 5.83
CA ASN A 529 -12.10 25.98 5.81
C ASN A 529 -13.51 26.05 6.45
N LEU A 530 -14.05 24.94 6.96
CA LEU A 530 -15.35 24.94 7.62
C LEU A 530 -15.25 25.73 8.93
N THR A 531 -15.98 26.85 9.02
CA THR A 531 -15.89 27.78 10.17
C THR A 531 -16.94 27.50 11.22
N SER A 532 -18.10 27.01 10.81
CA SER A 532 -19.21 26.66 11.73
C SER A 532 -20.09 25.59 11.11
N VAL A 533 -20.74 24.83 11.93
CA VAL A 533 -21.79 23.87 11.56
C VAL A 533 -22.96 24.00 12.53
N ASN A 534 -24.16 24.16 11.96
CA ASN A 534 -25.38 24.23 12.76
C ASN A 534 -26.03 22.82 12.81
N LEU A 535 -25.91 22.16 13.94
CA LEU A 535 -26.39 20.79 14.12
C LEU A 535 -27.90 20.79 14.44
N PRO A 536 -28.75 20.15 13.61
CA PRO A 536 -30.17 20.05 13.86
C PRO A 536 -30.51 19.28 15.14
N SER A 537 -31.66 19.62 15.76
CA SER A 537 -32.11 19.03 17.02
C SER A 537 -32.43 17.53 16.98
N GLY A 538 -32.48 16.93 15.79
CA GLY A 538 -32.71 15.50 15.59
C GLY A 538 -31.44 14.64 15.69
N ILE A 539 -30.24 15.24 15.65
CA ILE A 539 -28.97 14.49 15.66
C ILE A 539 -28.74 13.86 17.02
N THR A 540 -28.54 12.55 17.03
CA THR A 540 -28.30 11.76 18.25
C THR A 540 -26.84 11.33 18.44
N SER A 541 -26.05 11.31 17.37
CA SER A 541 -24.64 10.91 17.40
C SER A 541 -23.79 11.65 16.36
N ILE A 542 -22.54 11.87 16.71
CA ILE A 542 -21.46 12.31 15.83
C ILE A 542 -20.57 11.10 15.54
N GLY A 543 -20.35 10.77 14.27
CA GLY A 543 -19.54 9.64 13.84
C GLY A 543 -18.05 9.78 14.17
N GLU A 544 -17.31 8.69 14.03
CA GLU A 544 -15.86 8.68 14.15
C GLU A 544 -15.24 9.62 13.09
N TYR A 545 -14.19 10.36 13.42
CA TYR A 545 -13.50 11.31 12.54
C TYR A 545 -14.38 12.38 11.87
N ALA A 546 -15.66 12.52 12.26
CA ALA A 546 -16.66 13.28 11.50
C ALA A 546 -16.21 14.72 11.16
N PHE A 547 -15.51 15.42 12.05
CA PHE A 547 -14.96 16.78 11.87
C PHE A 547 -13.45 16.82 12.07
N SER A 548 -12.77 15.68 11.94
CA SER A 548 -11.30 15.60 12.07
C SER A 548 -10.63 16.53 11.06
N TYR A 549 -9.60 17.29 11.49
CA TYR A 549 -8.90 18.29 10.66
C TYR A 549 -9.79 19.44 10.12
N CYS A 550 -10.93 19.74 10.74
CA CYS A 550 -11.66 20.98 10.50
C CYS A 550 -10.96 22.15 11.22
N SER A 551 -9.79 22.52 10.73
CA SER A 551 -8.84 23.42 11.45
C SER A 551 -9.38 24.82 11.72
N ASN A 552 -10.32 25.33 10.90
CA ASN A 552 -10.93 26.65 11.06
C ASN A 552 -12.28 26.62 11.80
N LEU A 553 -12.73 25.44 12.27
CA LEU A 553 -13.98 25.32 13.01
C LEU A 553 -13.88 26.02 14.38
N THR A 554 -14.63 27.11 14.56
CA THR A 554 -14.51 27.98 15.73
C THR A 554 -15.52 27.66 16.82
N ASN A 555 -16.69 27.16 16.45
CA ASN A 555 -17.77 26.81 17.35
C ASN A 555 -18.60 25.64 16.84
N VAL A 556 -19.08 24.82 17.76
CA VAL A 556 -20.06 23.76 17.53
C VAL A 556 -21.12 23.80 18.62
N ASP A 557 -22.36 24.10 18.23
CA ASP A 557 -23.49 24.10 19.14
C ASP A 557 -24.16 22.72 19.13
N PHE A 558 -23.88 21.92 20.15
CA PHE A 558 -24.45 20.60 20.29
C PHE A 558 -25.91 20.65 20.74
N PRO A 559 -26.86 20.07 19.99
CA PRO A 559 -28.24 19.93 20.47
C PRO A 559 -28.31 18.95 21.64
N SER A 560 -29.32 19.12 22.48
CA SER A 560 -29.54 18.25 23.68
C SER A 560 -29.81 16.78 23.29
N SER A 561 -30.16 16.48 22.04
CA SER A 561 -30.39 15.14 21.53
C SER A 561 -29.14 14.27 21.42
N ILE A 562 -27.93 14.87 21.38
CA ILE A 562 -26.68 14.13 21.23
C ILE A 562 -26.38 13.28 22.47
N THR A 563 -26.20 11.98 22.25
CA THR A 563 -25.87 10.99 23.26
C THR A 563 -24.46 10.42 23.13
N SER A 564 -23.83 10.53 21.96
CA SER A 564 -22.48 10.02 21.72
C SER A 564 -21.68 10.88 20.72
N ILE A 565 -20.38 10.98 20.99
CA ILE A 565 -19.36 11.58 20.11
C ILE A 565 -18.32 10.50 19.82
N GLY A 566 -18.00 10.28 18.55
CA GLY A 566 -17.14 9.20 18.08
C GLY A 566 -15.65 9.43 18.32
N TYR A 567 -14.87 8.40 18.01
CA TYR A 567 -13.41 8.38 18.02
C TYR A 567 -12.83 9.45 17.09
N TYR A 568 -11.85 10.27 17.55
CA TYR A 568 -11.25 11.37 16.79
C TYR A 568 -12.25 12.36 16.16
N ALA A 569 -13.47 12.46 16.63
CA ALA A 569 -14.53 13.21 15.94
C ALA A 569 -14.15 14.67 15.63
N PHE A 570 -13.39 15.34 16.51
CA PHE A 570 -12.92 16.73 16.37
C PHE A 570 -11.40 16.84 16.47
N TYR A 571 -10.67 15.80 16.08
CA TYR A 571 -9.21 15.80 16.08
C TYR A 571 -8.66 16.96 15.25
N ARG A 572 -7.74 17.73 15.81
CA ARG A 572 -7.12 18.90 15.17
C ARG A 572 -8.09 20.00 14.71
N CYS A 573 -9.18 20.20 15.44
CA CYS A 573 -9.99 21.41 15.29
C CYS A 573 -9.28 22.58 16.00
N TYR A 574 -8.17 23.05 15.43
CA TYR A 574 -7.26 24.00 16.07
C TYR A 574 -7.91 25.32 16.46
N SER A 575 -8.97 25.77 15.76
CA SER A 575 -9.65 27.04 16.02
C SER A 575 -10.82 26.96 16.99
N LEU A 576 -11.18 25.77 17.50
CA LEU A 576 -12.30 25.58 18.42
C LEU A 576 -11.98 26.25 19.76
N LYS A 577 -12.81 27.25 20.15
CA LYS A 577 -12.51 28.11 21.34
C LYS A 577 -13.26 27.71 22.58
N ASN A 578 -14.56 27.47 22.45
CA ASN A 578 -15.44 27.14 23.56
C ASN A 578 -16.18 25.85 23.25
N LEU A 579 -16.31 25.00 24.27
CA LEU A 579 -17.01 23.74 24.13
C LEU A 579 -17.94 23.53 25.34
N THR A 580 -19.22 23.39 25.03
CA THR A 580 -20.22 22.97 25.99
C THR A 580 -20.76 21.61 25.63
N LEU A 581 -20.48 20.59 26.42
CA LEU A 581 -20.97 19.24 26.20
C LEU A 581 -22.45 19.18 26.60
N PRO A 582 -23.34 18.56 25.77
CA PRO A 582 -24.76 18.53 26.01
C PRO A 582 -25.14 17.66 27.24
N SER A 583 -26.25 17.99 27.89
CA SER A 583 -26.68 17.34 29.13
C SER A 583 -27.03 15.85 29.01
N ASN A 584 -27.37 15.38 27.80
CA ASN A 584 -27.71 13.98 27.55
C ASN A 584 -26.55 13.14 27.02
N LEU A 585 -25.36 13.71 26.89
CA LEU A 585 -24.17 13.01 26.40
C LEU A 585 -23.78 11.87 27.34
N LYS A 586 -23.67 10.65 26.84
CA LYS A 586 -23.36 9.43 27.61
C LYS A 586 -21.96 8.89 27.29
N SER A 587 -21.46 9.11 26.07
CA SER A 587 -20.15 8.59 25.67
C SER A 587 -19.39 9.56 24.77
N ILE A 588 -18.07 9.60 24.96
CA ILE A 588 -17.10 10.26 24.10
C ILE A 588 -16.03 9.24 23.74
N GLY A 589 -15.72 9.10 22.47
CA GLY A 589 -14.69 8.19 21.94
C GLY A 589 -13.27 8.67 22.28
N ASP A 590 -12.30 7.76 22.13
CA ASP A 590 -10.89 8.07 22.35
C ASP A 590 -10.47 9.21 21.43
N TRP A 591 -9.62 10.13 21.97
CA TRP A 591 -9.03 11.26 21.23
C TRP A 591 -10.03 12.19 20.54
N ALA A 592 -11.29 12.21 20.96
CA ALA A 592 -12.34 12.94 20.25
C ALA A 592 -12.04 14.43 20.02
N PHE A 593 -11.38 15.12 20.95
CA PHE A 593 -11.01 16.55 20.89
C PHE A 593 -9.50 16.78 21.04
N ILE A 594 -8.68 15.75 20.71
CA ILE A 594 -7.23 15.87 20.80
C ILE A 594 -6.71 16.99 19.87
N GLU A 595 -5.73 17.76 20.35
CA GLU A 595 -5.13 18.89 19.64
C GLU A 595 -6.13 20.02 19.27
N CYS A 596 -7.22 20.22 20.01
CA CYS A 596 -8.04 21.44 19.94
C CYS A 596 -7.31 22.59 20.67
N SER A 597 -6.20 23.04 20.08
CA SER A 597 -5.21 23.90 20.77
C SER A 597 -5.71 25.29 21.16
N SER A 598 -6.77 25.81 20.51
CA SER A 598 -7.39 27.11 20.87
C SER A 598 -8.51 27.00 21.89
N LEU A 599 -8.83 25.81 22.40
CA LEU A 599 -9.91 25.62 23.37
C LEU A 599 -9.56 26.31 24.68
N THR A 600 -10.30 27.35 25.03
CA THR A 600 -10.07 28.16 26.25
C THR A 600 -11.04 27.83 27.36
N SER A 601 -12.24 27.34 27.07
CA SER A 601 -13.25 27.00 28.05
C SER A 601 -13.97 25.69 27.72
N LEU A 602 -14.08 24.83 28.72
CA LEU A 602 -14.78 23.54 28.63
C LEU A 602 -15.82 23.43 29.77
N THR A 603 -17.05 23.14 29.36
CA THR A 603 -18.13 22.85 30.32
C THR A 603 -18.63 21.42 30.16
N ILE A 604 -18.59 20.64 31.25
CA ILE A 604 -19.08 19.26 31.32
C ILE A 604 -20.42 19.25 32.06
N ASN A 605 -21.51 19.11 31.29
CA ASN A 605 -22.89 19.19 31.81
C ASN A 605 -23.55 17.83 32.03
N SER A 606 -22.89 16.73 31.69
CA SER A 606 -23.52 15.43 31.66
C SER A 606 -22.77 14.40 32.50
N ASN A 607 -23.49 13.40 32.95
CA ASN A 607 -22.96 12.21 33.56
C ASN A 607 -22.45 11.28 32.43
N ILE A 608 -21.19 11.49 32.00
CA ILE A 608 -20.59 10.71 30.95
C ILE A 608 -20.20 9.37 31.58
N THR A 609 -20.89 8.31 31.16
CA THR A 609 -20.68 6.95 31.68
C THR A 609 -19.60 6.18 30.93
N LYS A 610 -19.26 6.60 29.71
CA LYS A 610 -18.19 6.01 28.90
C LYS A 610 -17.34 7.11 28.27
N LEU A 611 -16.12 7.22 28.73
CA LEU A 611 -15.17 8.20 28.28
C LEU A 611 -13.96 7.51 27.68
N GLY A 612 -13.54 7.98 26.50
CA GLY A 612 -12.36 7.48 25.79
C GLY A 612 -11.04 7.96 26.40
N TYR A 613 -9.94 7.41 25.89
CA TYR A 613 -8.59 7.83 26.26
C TYR A 613 -8.25 9.20 25.66
N SER A 614 -7.51 10.02 26.42
CA SER A 614 -6.87 11.26 25.97
C SER A 614 -7.80 12.20 25.16
N VAL A 615 -9.07 12.27 25.57
CA VAL A 615 -10.13 13.02 24.83
C VAL A 615 -9.73 14.46 24.56
N PHE A 616 -9.12 15.17 25.52
CA PHE A 616 -8.70 16.57 25.42
C PHE A 616 -7.17 16.74 25.46
N MET A 617 -6.42 15.72 25.07
CA MET A 617 -4.95 15.82 25.04
C MET A 617 -4.50 16.95 24.11
N ALA A 618 -3.48 17.72 24.53
CA ALA A 618 -2.94 18.85 23.80
C ALA A 618 -3.92 20.02 23.55
N CYS A 619 -4.95 20.18 24.39
CA CYS A 619 -5.77 21.39 24.47
C CYS A 619 -5.06 22.48 25.30
N ASN A 620 -3.90 22.93 24.83
CA ASN A 620 -2.94 23.73 25.63
C ASN A 620 -3.41 25.12 26.00
N SER A 621 -4.49 25.64 25.42
CA SER A 621 -5.04 26.98 25.73
C SER A 621 -6.14 26.94 26.80
N LEU A 622 -6.48 25.77 27.35
CA LEU A 622 -7.59 25.65 28.27
C LEU A 622 -7.28 26.40 29.58
N LYS A 623 -8.14 27.39 29.90
CA LYS A 623 -8.06 28.23 31.07
C LYS A 623 -9.17 27.94 32.08
N ASN A 624 -10.36 27.60 31.61
CA ASN A 624 -11.55 27.47 32.43
C ASN A 624 -12.17 26.08 32.23
N LEU A 625 -12.36 25.37 33.36
CA LEU A 625 -13.01 24.06 33.39
C LEU A 625 -14.22 24.13 34.35
N THR A 626 -15.37 23.70 33.85
CA THR A 626 -16.62 23.73 34.63
C THR A 626 -17.25 22.34 34.69
N PHE A 627 -17.59 21.89 35.89
CA PHE A 627 -18.34 20.65 36.11
C PHE A 627 -19.73 20.99 36.70
N SER A 628 -20.79 20.47 36.06
CA SER A 628 -22.15 20.60 36.57
C SER A 628 -22.48 19.54 37.65
N THR A 629 -23.61 19.71 38.32
CA THR A 629 -24.13 18.78 39.35
C THR A 629 -24.37 17.36 38.82
N ASN A 630 -24.52 17.18 37.49
CA ASN A 630 -24.81 15.90 36.90
C ASN A 630 -23.56 14.98 36.78
N VAL A 631 -22.37 15.51 36.98
CA VAL A 631 -21.13 14.73 37.01
C VAL A 631 -20.97 14.11 38.38
N THR A 632 -20.94 12.77 38.45
CA THR A 632 -20.89 12.05 39.75
C THR A 632 -19.54 11.43 40.07
N SER A 633 -18.63 11.34 39.10
CA SER A 633 -17.26 10.86 39.28
C SER A 633 -16.33 11.46 38.23
N ILE A 634 -15.11 11.79 38.62
CA ILE A 634 -14.01 12.19 37.73
C ILE A 634 -12.75 11.34 37.97
N ALA A 635 -12.80 10.35 38.86
CA ALA A 635 -11.63 9.58 39.31
C ALA A 635 -10.90 8.83 38.18
N ASP A 636 -11.64 8.33 37.21
CA ASP A 636 -11.10 7.56 36.09
C ASP A 636 -10.88 8.40 34.82
N LEU A 637 -10.99 9.70 34.90
CA LEU A 637 -10.91 10.59 33.75
C LEU A 637 -9.45 10.90 33.39
N ARG A 638 -8.75 9.92 32.74
CA ARG A 638 -7.36 10.08 32.28
C ARG A 638 -7.23 10.88 30.96
N PHE A 639 -8.17 11.75 30.68
CA PHE A 639 -8.27 12.40 29.38
C PHE A 639 -7.67 13.80 29.32
N PHE A 640 -7.06 14.26 30.40
CA PHE A 640 -6.48 15.58 30.51
C PHE A 640 -4.94 15.50 30.65
N ASN A 641 -4.23 15.39 29.56
CA ASN A 641 -2.78 15.57 29.55
C ASN A 641 -2.47 16.96 28.97
N SER A 642 -1.78 17.84 29.72
CA SER A 642 -1.25 19.13 29.24
C SER A 642 -2.17 20.35 29.41
N PHE A 643 -2.77 20.54 30.61
CA PHE A 643 -3.48 21.81 30.98
C PHE A 643 -2.57 22.80 31.69
N ASN A 644 -1.41 23.09 31.14
CA ASN A 644 -0.42 23.96 31.75
C ASN A 644 -0.91 25.40 31.98
N ASN A 645 -2.02 25.80 31.34
CA ASN A 645 -2.59 27.15 31.41
C ASN A 645 -3.93 27.20 32.12
N LEU A 646 -4.31 26.17 32.89
CA LEU A 646 -5.56 26.17 33.66
C LEU A 646 -5.50 27.25 34.78
N GLU A 647 -6.47 28.14 34.75
CA GLU A 647 -6.58 29.27 35.70
C GLU A 647 -7.74 29.05 36.66
N THR A 648 -8.86 28.49 36.18
CA THR A 648 -10.07 28.36 37.01
C THR A 648 -10.75 27.01 36.84
N VAL A 649 -11.25 26.47 37.95
CA VAL A 649 -12.11 25.29 38.01
C VAL A 649 -13.40 25.63 38.74
N TYR A 650 -14.53 25.42 38.09
CA TYR A 650 -15.87 25.57 38.68
C TYR A 650 -16.48 24.21 38.95
N VAL A 651 -16.95 23.98 40.16
CA VAL A 651 -17.66 22.75 40.53
C VAL A 651 -19.04 23.10 41.12
N SER A 652 -20.04 22.30 40.80
CA SER A 652 -21.40 22.52 41.24
C SER A 652 -21.84 21.51 42.33
N TRP A 653 -20.92 20.71 42.86
CA TRP A 653 -21.24 19.70 43.88
C TRP A 653 -21.30 20.31 45.31
N GLN A 654 -22.32 19.93 46.06
CA GLN A 654 -22.48 20.33 47.46
C GLN A 654 -21.50 19.63 48.42
N LYS A 655 -20.85 18.54 47.93
CA LYS A 655 -19.78 17.82 48.61
C LYS A 655 -18.67 17.49 47.61
N PRO A 656 -17.41 17.62 48.02
CA PRO A 656 -16.30 17.18 47.16
C PRO A 656 -16.48 15.73 46.73
N ILE A 657 -16.23 15.44 45.46
CA ILE A 657 -16.20 14.08 44.92
C ILE A 657 -14.76 13.58 44.85
N GLU A 658 -14.57 12.25 44.79
CA GLU A 658 -13.25 11.65 44.60
C GLU A 658 -12.69 12.00 43.24
N THR A 659 -11.43 12.42 43.22
CA THR A 659 -10.74 12.84 42.00
C THR A 659 -9.82 11.76 41.43
N GLY A 660 -9.47 10.73 42.24
CA GLY A 660 -8.42 9.78 41.86
C GLY A 660 -7.14 10.51 41.43
N SER A 661 -6.49 10.08 40.36
CA SER A 661 -5.31 10.74 39.79
C SER A 661 -5.63 11.81 38.73
N PHE A 662 -6.84 12.35 38.72
CA PHE A 662 -7.30 13.27 37.67
C PHE A 662 -6.36 14.48 37.49
N PHE A 663 -6.08 15.22 38.59
CA PHE A 663 -5.22 16.40 38.52
C PHE A 663 -3.74 16.07 38.43
N ASP A 664 -3.28 14.90 38.91
CA ASP A 664 -1.87 14.48 38.83
C ASP A 664 -1.37 14.32 37.38
N ASN A 665 -2.26 13.93 36.49
CA ASN A 665 -1.94 13.67 35.06
C ASN A 665 -2.21 14.87 34.15
N THR A 666 -2.75 16.00 34.69
CA THR A 666 -3.12 17.14 33.82
C THR A 666 -1.94 18.01 33.45
N GLY A 667 -0.83 17.96 34.19
CA GLY A 667 0.29 18.90 34.07
C GLY A 667 -0.07 20.31 34.60
N ALA A 668 -1.31 20.50 35.10
CA ALA A 668 -1.74 21.77 35.69
C ALA A 668 -1.15 21.91 37.09
N ASP A 669 -0.58 23.08 37.35
CA ASP A 669 -0.21 23.48 38.70
C ASP A 669 -1.45 24.02 39.42
N ILE A 670 -2.24 23.11 40.05
CA ILE A 670 -3.49 23.48 40.72
C ILE A 670 -3.29 24.46 41.87
N SER A 671 -2.07 24.54 42.42
CA SER A 671 -1.72 25.54 43.45
C SER A 671 -1.81 26.99 42.94
N LYS A 672 -1.82 27.19 41.63
CA LYS A 672 -2.02 28.48 40.96
C LYS A 672 -3.44 28.70 40.46
N CYS A 673 -4.29 27.67 40.54
CA CYS A 673 -5.67 27.73 40.07
C CYS A 673 -6.62 28.21 41.13
N THR A 674 -7.67 28.93 40.73
CA THR A 674 -8.80 29.27 41.62
C THR A 674 -9.90 28.24 41.45
N LEU A 675 -10.30 27.61 42.55
CA LEU A 675 -11.44 26.70 42.64
C LEU A 675 -12.69 27.48 43.05
N TYR A 676 -13.73 27.46 42.27
CA TYR A 676 -15.02 28.03 42.57
C TYR A 676 -15.97 26.92 43.03
N VAL A 677 -16.51 27.04 44.24
CA VAL A 677 -17.36 26.05 44.92
C VAL A 677 -18.71 26.65 45.30
N PRO A 678 -19.79 25.86 45.43
CA PRO A 678 -21.09 26.37 45.90
C PRO A 678 -21.01 27.02 47.28
N GLN A 679 -21.87 28.01 47.49
CA GLN A 679 -21.94 28.73 48.76
C GLN A 679 -22.18 27.78 49.96
N GLY A 680 -21.43 27.95 51.02
CA GLY A 680 -21.48 27.12 52.23
C GLY A 680 -20.68 25.81 52.14
N THR A 681 -19.90 25.60 51.08
CA THR A 681 -19.13 24.35 50.89
C THR A 681 -17.62 24.53 51.01
N LYS A 682 -17.10 25.74 51.11
CA LYS A 682 -15.65 26.06 51.12
C LYS A 682 -14.86 25.23 52.13
N GLU A 683 -15.36 25.07 53.35
CA GLU A 683 -14.68 24.30 54.38
C GLU A 683 -14.56 22.82 54.02
N ALA A 684 -15.61 22.25 53.39
CA ALA A 684 -15.60 20.87 52.95
C ALA A 684 -14.52 20.63 51.84
N TYR A 685 -14.37 21.58 50.90
CA TYR A 685 -13.35 21.49 49.85
C TYR A 685 -11.94 21.77 50.38
N ALA A 686 -11.78 22.70 51.34
CA ALA A 686 -10.49 23.00 51.96
C ALA A 686 -9.92 21.84 52.79
N ASN A 687 -10.77 20.88 53.19
CA ASN A 687 -10.38 19.69 53.94
C ASN A 687 -10.37 18.41 53.12
N ALA A 688 -10.80 18.44 51.84
CA ALA A 688 -10.85 17.26 50.97
C ALA A 688 -9.52 17.07 50.23
N ASP A 689 -9.10 15.80 50.08
CA ASP A 689 -7.89 15.45 49.37
C ASP A 689 -7.94 15.95 47.93
N VAL A 690 -6.80 16.43 47.42
CA VAL A 690 -6.60 17.10 46.13
C VAL A 690 -7.29 18.47 46.06
N TRP A 691 -8.54 18.62 46.49
CA TRP A 691 -9.27 19.90 46.44
C TRP A 691 -8.65 20.97 47.35
N LYS A 692 -8.07 20.59 48.49
CA LYS A 692 -7.35 21.47 49.41
C LYS A 692 -6.09 22.10 48.82
N ASP A 693 -5.54 21.48 47.75
CA ASP A 693 -4.27 21.90 47.12
C ASP A 693 -4.45 23.01 46.08
N PHE A 694 -5.69 23.45 45.83
CA PHE A 694 -5.95 24.62 44.99
C PHE A 694 -5.46 25.91 45.64
N GLY A 695 -4.84 26.79 44.83
CA GLY A 695 -4.24 28.04 45.32
C GLY A 695 -5.22 29.00 45.95
N ASN A 696 -6.47 28.97 45.52
CA ASN A 696 -7.54 29.78 46.12
C ASN A 696 -8.88 29.05 45.98
N ILE A 697 -9.73 29.10 47.05
CA ILE A 697 -11.08 28.53 47.06
C ILE A 697 -12.09 29.63 47.32
N ILE A 698 -12.95 29.89 46.35
CA ILE A 698 -13.94 30.96 46.37
C ILE A 698 -15.35 30.35 46.30
N GLU A 699 -16.23 30.79 47.19
CA GLU A 699 -17.63 30.41 47.11
C GLU A 699 -18.40 31.28 46.12
N TYR A 700 -19.29 30.65 45.35
CA TYR A 700 -20.20 31.33 44.46
C TYR A 700 -21.64 30.85 44.65
N ASP A 701 -22.59 31.71 44.34
CA ASP A 701 -24.01 31.35 44.41
C ASP A 701 -24.40 30.46 43.24
N ALA A 702 -24.48 29.15 43.47
CA ALA A 702 -24.86 28.16 42.47
C ALA A 702 -26.36 28.18 42.12
N THR A 703 -27.18 28.92 42.85
CA THR A 703 -28.64 28.99 42.59
C THR A 703 -29.01 30.02 41.53
N GLY A 704 -28.05 30.84 41.08
CA GLY A 704 -28.24 31.89 40.10
C GLY A 704 -27.43 31.69 38.86
N ILE A 705 -27.94 30.96 37.86
CA ILE A 705 -27.39 30.93 36.49
C ILE A 705 -27.31 32.34 35.87
N ASP A 706 -27.84 33.37 36.48
CA ASP A 706 -27.97 34.73 35.95
C ASP A 706 -27.29 35.85 36.73
N LYS A 707 -26.40 35.58 37.71
CA LYS A 707 -25.75 36.67 38.48
C LYS A 707 -24.23 36.62 38.47
N VAL A 708 -23.59 36.17 37.45
CA VAL A 708 -22.18 36.50 37.20
C VAL A 708 -22.11 37.49 36.08
N THR A 709 -22.38 38.72 36.38
CA THR A 709 -21.75 39.88 35.74
C THR A 709 -22.30 41.17 36.36
N ASN A 710 -21.82 41.58 37.49
CA ASN A 710 -21.60 43.02 37.66
C ASN A 710 -20.22 43.33 37.04
N ARG A 711 -20.07 43.11 35.70
CA ARG A 711 -19.13 43.88 34.89
C ARG A 711 -19.89 45.08 34.41
N SER A 712 -19.57 46.23 34.99
CA SER A 712 -20.07 47.55 34.64
C SER A 712 -19.88 47.97 33.17
N ASP A 713 -19.34 47.11 32.34
CA ASP A 713 -18.90 47.45 31.00
C ASP A 713 -19.60 46.69 29.85
N VAL A 714 -20.52 45.73 30.16
CA VAL A 714 -21.27 45.02 29.11
C VAL A 714 -22.50 45.86 28.69
N LYS A 715 -22.45 46.47 27.53
CA LYS A 715 -23.54 47.28 26.98
C LYS A 715 -24.39 46.49 26.00
N GLU A 716 -25.69 46.72 25.98
CA GLU A 716 -26.59 46.27 24.95
C GLU A 716 -26.18 46.96 23.61
N ILE A 717 -25.87 46.12 22.56
CA ILE A 717 -25.50 46.61 21.24
C ILE A 717 -26.71 46.59 20.30
N SER A 718 -27.59 45.63 20.42
CA SER A 718 -28.79 45.55 19.58
C SER A 718 -29.88 44.71 20.24
N ARG A 719 -31.12 44.98 19.83
CA ARG A 719 -32.32 44.30 20.34
C ARG A 719 -33.19 43.91 19.15
N TYR A 720 -33.81 42.74 19.24
CA TYR A 720 -34.67 42.18 18.19
C TYR A 720 -35.97 41.65 18.82
N SER A 721 -37.06 41.74 18.11
CA SER A 721 -38.31 41.04 18.40
C SER A 721 -38.19 39.55 18.07
N LEU A 722 -39.12 38.71 18.54
CA LEU A 722 -39.08 37.25 18.28
C LEU A 722 -39.16 36.88 16.81
N ASN A 723 -39.68 37.77 15.95
CA ASN A 723 -39.73 37.58 14.49
C ASN A 723 -38.44 38.09 13.79
N GLY A 724 -37.39 38.41 14.54
CA GLY A 724 -36.09 38.83 14.00
C GLY A 724 -35.97 40.31 13.60
N GLN A 725 -36.99 41.12 13.80
CA GLN A 725 -36.99 42.55 13.47
C GLN A 725 -36.19 43.34 14.53
N ARG A 726 -35.21 44.13 14.12
CA ARG A 726 -34.44 44.98 15.02
C ARG A 726 -35.32 46.08 15.60
N VAL A 727 -35.32 46.22 16.93
CA VAL A 727 -36.06 47.26 17.65
C VAL A 727 -35.10 48.21 18.35
N THR A 728 -35.42 49.47 18.40
CA THR A 728 -34.56 50.54 18.99
C THR A 728 -34.86 50.79 20.47
N SER A 729 -35.94 50.16 20.95
CA SER A 729 -36.36 50.28 22.38
C SER A 729 -37.03 48.97 22.82
N PRO A 730 -37.07 48.63 24.10
CA PRO A 730 -37.78 47.45 24.61
C PRO A 730 -39.27 47.46 24.16
N THR A 731 -39.70 46.38 23.53
CA THR A 731 -41.08 46.16 23.13
C THR A 731 -41.74 45.10 23.99
N LYS A 732 -43.04 45.29 24.32
CA LYS A 732 -43.80 44.35 25.19
C LYS A 732 -43.70 42.92 24.63
N GLY A 733 -43.42 41.95 25.50
CA GLY A 733 -43.17 40.55 25.18
C GLY A 733 -41.70 40.15 25.28
N VAL A 734 -41.31 39.06 24.65
CA VAL A 734 -39.91 38.58 24.69
C VAL A 734 -39.08 39.24 23.60
N ASN A 735 -38.00 39.90 24.00
CA ASN A 735 -37.00 40.48 23.09
C ASN A 735 -35.70 39.67 23.11
N ILE A 736 -34.99 39.62 22.00
CA ILE A 736 -33.65 39.06 21.88
C ILE A 736 -32.66 40.22 21.98
N VAL A 737 -31.80 40.20 22.96
CA VAL A 737 -30.82 41.29 23.20
C VAL A 737 -29.42 40.75 23.00
N VAL A 738 -28.62 41.45 22.15
CA VAL A 738 -27.22 41.18 21.92
C VAL A 738 -26.36 42.18 22.68
N TYR A 739 -25.41 41.69 23.45
CA TYR A 739 -24.51 42.48 24.29
C TYR A 739 -23.11 42.64 23.70
N SER A 740 -22.34 43.60 24.21
CA SER A 740 -20.99 43.94 23.73
C SER A 740 -19.93 42.84 23.95
N ASP A 741 -20.22 41.86 24.77
CA ASP A 741 -19.40 40.67 25.00
C ASP A 741 -19.76 39.49 24.06
N GLY A 742 -20.69 39.73 23.08
CA GLY A 742 -21.17 38.74 22.15
C GLY A 742 -22.28 37.82 22.73
N SER A 743 -22.69 38.00 23.99
CA SER A 743 -23.77 37.22 24.56
C SER A 743 -25.13 37.64 24.00
N ILE A 744 -26.05 36.68 23.84
CA ILE A 744 -27.42 36.91 23.38
C ILE A 744 -28.38 36.42 24.47
N LYS A 745 -29.30 37.30 24.92
CA LYS A 745 -30.30 36.94 25.95
C LYS A 745 -31.71 37.19 25.44
N LYS A 746 -32.61 36.33 25.89
CA LYS A 746 -34.06 36.58 25.78
C LYS A 746 -34.50 37.36 27.02
N VAL A 747 -35.00 38.58 26.82
CA VAL A 747 -35.45 39.47 27.88
C VAL A 747 -36.94 39.65 27.76
N ALA A 748 -37.69 39.28 28.80
CA ALA A 748 -39.10 39.55 28.87
C ALA A 748 -39.32 41.02 29.24
N VAL A 749 -40.09 41.74 28.44
CA VAL A 749 -40.51 43.14 28.71
C VAL A 749 -42.02 43.12 28.99
N GLN A 750 -42.38 43.52 30.19
CA GLN A 750 -43.77 43.57 30.69
C GLN A 750 -44.57 44.74 30.10
#